data_f8af0dd692f457e0239fe0a62312f457
#
_entry.id   f8af0dd692f457e0239fe0a62312f457
#
_cell.length_a   1.000
_cell.length_b   1.000
_cell.length_c   1.000
_cell.angle_alpha   90.00
_cell.angle_beta   90.00
_cell.angle_gamma   90.00
#
_symmetry.space_group_name_H-M   'P 1'
#
loop_
_entity.id
_entity.type
_entity.pdbx_description
1 polymer ?
#
loop_
_entity_poly.entity_id
_entity_poly.type
_entity_poly.pdbx_seq_one_letter_code
_entity_poly.pdbx_strand_id
1 'polypeptide(L)'
;MTTTPELLAPAGDEECMIAAVNAGADAVYFGLRDGFNARARAANFATEELPRVFDYLHAHGVRGFVTFNTLVFDSELALAEKTLQAIARAGGDAIIVQDLGVAKLAHEVCPQLALHASTQMTVSSPEGARVAASLGVTRVVVPRELSVEEIARFSAGTDLELECFVHGALCMSWSGQCLTSEALEARSANRGQCAQSCRLPYDLYVDGGRRDLGDVKYLLSPKDLAAYALLPELLKAGICSFKLEGRMKGVEYVTNIVDKYRRALDHALNTNAKGLDANDEQELRLTFSRSFGPGFLKGSDHQTLVHGKYPGHRGLEVGRVERVEQSRGYVYVNAVPDAPALFPGDRVLFDQQRPEENEPRGSLFGVDDLGKGQLKLVFGGEEAGRRGSGADLDRVRVGDVVYKSRDIALARKLKRIAETERKLAIDVQVSGRVGELLQVTARDVLGRSAQTQSALPLAAATSRPLDRALITEKLCAFGESPFELRTLSVDLEGAVAISPSELKRMRRALTDALTEQQTPRAPREVTSARALSRFSVSEAASRPLLIPLLRTIEQVDRAIAMKDELGLVDIELDFMELVGLGVAVERVRAAGLKVIIATPRVQKPGEEGYDRRFRKLAPDGILARHLGAVEHFRHDGEGRLHGDFSLNATNARTALTLLDLGLTTLTPAYDLDATQLLALCEGVPASKLEVTVHQHLPLYHTEHCVYSHTLSKGKDFRTCGRPCEEHLIHLQDTQGLQHPVIVDVGCRNTVFNAKAQSAASVIGKLLNANVRRYRVELVRETTDETAHVLTAYRELIDGHIDARTAVKRASAIEKYGVTSGTLHVVTA
;
A
#
# COMPACT_ATOMS: atom_id res chain seq x y z
N MET A 1 13.90 13.04 19.83
CA MET A 1 14.00 11.73 20.52
C MET A 1 14.22 10.69 19.43
N THR A 2 15.35 10.01 19.41
CA THR A 2 15.57 8.91 18.46
C THR A 2 14.70 7.74 18.87
N THR A 3 13.54 7.57 18.21
CA THR A 3 12.71 6.39 18.40
C THR A 3 13.48 5.16 17.94
N THR A 4 13.48 4.08 18.72
CA THR A 4 14.08 2.81 18.30
C THR A 4 13.39 2.34 17.02
N PRO A 5 14.14 2.02 15.95
CA PRO A 5 13.56 1.55 14.70
C PRO A 5 12.69 0.30 14.89
N GLU A 6 11.51 0.31 14.23
CA GLU A 6 10.45 -0.69 14.38
C GLU A 6 10.34 -1.58 13.15
N LEU A 7 10.20 -2.89 13.34
CA LEU A 7 9.80 -3.84 12.29
C LEU A 7 8.30 -4.11 12.39
N LEU A 8 7.53 -3.66 11.39
CA LEU A 8 6.07 -3.77 11.34
C LEU A 8 5.65 -4.92 10.44
N ALA A 9 5.09 -5.97 11.03
CA ALA A 9 4.70 -7.21 10.36
C ALA A 9 3.20 -7.26 10.01
N PRO A 10 2.82 -7.92 8.89
CA PRO A 10 1.43 -8.12 8.53
C PRO A 10 0.81 -9.32 9.28
N ALA A 11 -0.47 -9.21 9.66
CA ALA A 11 -1.28 -10.36 10.06
C ALA A 11 -2.61 -10.36 9.32
N GLY A 12 -2.87 -11.44 8.58
CA GLY A 12 -4.15 -11.70 7.91
C GLY A 12 -5.15 -12.42 8.82
N ASP A 13 -4.63 -13.12 9.82
CA ASP A 13 -5.35 -13.94 10.81
C ASP A 13 -4.50 -14.09 12.08
N GLU A 14 -5.03 -14.82 13.06
CA GLU A 14 -4.40 -15.03 14.36
C GLU A 14 -3.11 -15.86 14.26
N GLU A 15 -3.08 -16.90 13.41
CA GLU A 15 -1.88 -17.72 13.22
C GLU A 15 -0.72 -16.90 12.66
N CYS A 16 -1.00 -16.04 11.71
CA CYS A 16 -0.02 -15.10 11.15
C CYS A 16 0.45 -14.06 12.19
N MET A 17 -0.45 -13.59 13.08
CA MET A 17 -0.12 -12.67 14.16
C MET A 17 0.86 -13.31 15.15
N ILE A 18 0.53 -14.52 15.63
CA ILE A 18 1.40 -15.28 16.55
C ILE A 18 2.76 -15.55 15.90
N ALA A 19 2.77 -15.98 14.64
CA ALA A 19 3.99 -16.22 13.89
C ALA A 19 4.86 -14.96 13.72
N ALA A 20 4.24 -13.80 13.46
CA ALA A 20 4.94 -12.52 13.35
C ALA A 20 5.61 -12.12 14.69
N VAL A 21 4.88 -12.28 15.81
CA VAL A 21 5.40 -12.04 17.16
C VAL A 21 6.60 -12.95 17.43
N ASN A 22 6.45 -14.25 17.20
CA ASN A 22 7.47 -15.25 17.44
C ASN A 22 8.72 -15.07 16.55
N ALA A 23 8.54 -14.59 15.33
CA ALA A 23 9.64 -14.30 14.41
C ALA A 23 10.36 -12.96 14.68
N GLY A 24 9.88 -12.13 15.63
CA GLY A 24 10.60 -10.94 16.11
C GLY A 24 10.06 -9.60 15.64
N ALA A 25 8.77 -9.50 15.30
CA ALA A 25 8.13 -8.21 15.00
C ALA A 25 8.07 -7.30 16.24
N ASP A 26 8.23 -5.99 16.05
CA ASP A 26 8.05 -4.95 17.07
C ASP A 26 6.61 -4.42 17.08
N ALA A 27 5.94 -4.50 15.94
CA ALA A 27 4.53 -4.17 15.78
C ALA A 27 3.87 -5.08 14.74
N VAL A 28 2.56 -5.28 14.88
CA VAL A 28 1.75 -6.05 13.94
C VAL A 28 0.59 -5.19 13.44
N TYR A 29 0.33 -5.19 12.12
CA TYR A 29 -0.83 -4.52 11.56
C TYR A 29 -1.81 -5.52 10.95
N PHE A 30 -3.09 -5.29 11.21
CA PHE A 30 -4.17 -6.19 10.80
C PHE A 30 -5.46 -5.42 10.45
N GLY A 31 -6.41 -6.09 9.82
CA GLY A 31 -7.72 -5.53 9.45
C GLY A 31 -8.85 -6.11 10.28
N LEU A 32 -10.02 -5.45 10.22
CA LEU A 32 -11.26 -5.94 10.81
C LEU A 32 -12.18 -6.55 9.74
N ARG A 33 -12.98 -7.54 10.12
CA ARG A 33 -14.00 -8.19 9.25
C ARG A 33 -15.11 -7.21 8.89
N ASP A 34 -15.41 -6.27 9.80
CA ASP A 34 -16.48 -5.28 9.64
C ASP A 34 -16.19 -4.22 8.56
N GLY A 35 -15.10 -4.36 7.81
CA GLY A 35 -14.75 -3.49 6.70
C GLY A 35 -13.64 -2.48 7.01
N PHE A 36 -13.62 -1.38 6.25
CA PHE A 36 -12.69 -0.26 6.35
C PHE A 36 -11.21 -0.60 6.16
N ASN A 37 -10.87 -1.74 5.54
CA ASN A 37 -9.49 -2.12 5.30
C ASN A 37 -9.19 -2.53 3.85
N ALA A 38 -7.99 -2.17 3.36
CA ALA A 38 -7.56 -2.37 1.97
C ALA A 38 -7.31 -3.84 1.57
N ARG A 39 -7.54 -4.80 2.47
CA ARG A 39 -7.42 -6.25 2.22
C ARG A 39 -8.65 -6.97 2.78
N ALA A 40 -9.82 -6.58 2.28
CA ALA A 40 -11.10 -7.15 2.71
C ALA A 40 -11.19 -8.68 2.55
N ARG A 41 -10.42 -9.27 1.61
CA ARG A 41 -10.37 -10.72 1.36
C ARG A 41 -9.48 -11.51 2.33
N ALA A 42 -8.69 -10.87 3.20
CA ALA A 42 -7.99 -11.57 4.29
C ALA A 42 -9.02 -12.06 5.31
N ALA A 43 -8.66 -13.05 6.14
CA ALA A 43 -9.56 -13.56 7.18
C ALA A 43 -9.94 -12.46 8.19
N ASN A 44 -9.00 -11.57 8.50
CA ASN A 44 -9.14 -10.44 9.41
C ASN A 44 -9.68 -10.84 10.80
N PHE A 45 -9.83 -9.87 11.71
CA PHE A 45 -10.28 -10.07 13.07
C PHE A 45 -11.67 -9.48 13.28
N ALA A 46 -12.50 -10.08 14.14
CA ALA A 46 -13.73 -9.46 14.55
C ALA A 46 -13.48 -8.35 15.57
N THR A 47 -14.34 -7.34 15.60
CA THR A 47 -14.20 -6.22 16.55
C THR A 47 -14.24 -6.69 18.02
N GLU A 48 -14.99 -7.75 18.31
CA GLU A 48 -15.10 -8.36 19.64
C GLU A 48 -13.81 -9.07 20.09
N GLU A 49 -12.96 -9.48 19.15
CA GLU A 49 -11.68 -10.15 19.43
C GLU A 49 -10.58 -9.15 19.84
N LEU A 50 -10.76 -7.85 19.59
CA LEU A 50 -9.74 -6.82 19.80
C LEU A 50 -9.14 -6.80 21.21
N PRO A 51 -9.90 -6.90 22.33
CA PRO A 51 -9.29 -6.93 23.65
C PRO A 51 -8.29 -8.06 23.80
N ARG A 52 -8.66 -9.30 23.40
CA ARG A 52 -7.78 -10.46 23.45
C ARG A 52 -6.55 -10.32 22.55
N VAL A 53 -6.72 -9.74 21.36
CA VAL A 53 -5.63 -9.50 20.40
C VAL A 53 -4.61 -8.53 20.97
N PHE A 54 -5.07 -7.39 21.55
CA PHE A 54 -4.15 -6.41 22.13
C PHE A 54 -3.50 -6.92 23.41
N ASP A 55 -4.22 -7.63 24.28
CA ASP A 55 -3.65 -8.26 25.46
C ASP A 55 -2.51 -9.22 25.09
N TYR A 56 -2.71 -10.06 24.07
CA TYR A 56 -1.67 -10.95 23.57
C TYR A 56 -0.45 -10.17 23.04
N LEU A 57 -0.66 -9.18 22.18
CA LEU A 57 0.44 -8.39 21.61
C LEU A 57 1.23 -7.64 22.69
N HIS A 58 0.52 -6.99 23.61
CA HIS A 58 1.15 -6.21 24.68
C HIS A 58 1.87 -7.11 25.72
N ALA A 59 1.37 -8.30 25.98
CA ALA A 59 2.07 -9.28 26.82
C ALA A 59 3.45 -9.64 26.26
N HIS A 60 3.59 -9.65 24.92
CA HIS A 60 4.86 -9.93 24.24
C HIS A 60 5.66 -8.66 23.87
N GLY A 61 5.24 -7.48 24.34
CA GLY A 61 5.89 -6.22 24.04
C GLY A 61 5.73 -5.74 22.59
N VAL A 62 4.71 -6.21 21.90
CA VAL A 62 4.42 -5.90 20.51
C VAL A 62 3.26 -4.91 20.42
N ARG A 63 3.36 -3.92 19.54
CA ARG A 63 2.28 -2.95 19.28
C ARG A 63 1.30 -3.50 18.25
N GLY A 64 0.01 -3.14 18.38
CA GLY A 64 -1.03 -3.52 17.43
C GLY A 64 -1.62 -2.32 16.70
N PHE A 65 -1.56 -2.33 15.35
CA PHE A 65 -2.09 -1.27 14.51
C PHE A 65 -3.26 -1.78 13.67
N VAL A 66 -4.42 -1.16 13.82
CA VAL A 66 -5.61 -1.55 13.04
C VAL A 66 -5.64 -0.76 11.74
N THR A 67 -5.79 -1.47 10.61
CA THR A 67 -5.98 -0.80 9.32
C THR A 67 -7.42 -0.30 9.20
N PHE A 68 -7.55 1.01 9.01
CA PHE A 68 -8.78 1.73 8.69
C PHE A 68 -8.54 2.52 7.39
N ASN A 69 -7.98 1.85 6.39
CA ASN A 69 -7.33 2.46 5.24
C ASN A 69 -8.09 2.25 3.93
N THR A 70 -9.38 2.54 3.98
CA THR A 70 -10.27 2.66 2.82
C THR A 70 -11.01 3.98 2.88
N LEU A 71 -11.58 4.40 1.76
CA LEU A 71 -12.56 5.47 1.71
C LEU A 71 -13.82 5.05 2.49
N VAL A 72 -14.53 6.00 3.06
CA VAL A 72 -15.77 5.77 3.81
C VAL A 72 -16.89 6.60 3.16
N PHE A 73 -18.08 6.03 3.05
CA PHE A 73 -19.24 6.72 2.52
C PHE A 73 -20.09 7.35 3.65
N ASP A 74 -20.93 8.33 3.34
CA ASP A 74 -21.77 8.99 4.36
C ASP A 74 -22.62 8.01 5.16
N SER A 75 -23.18 6.99 4.51
CA SER A 75 -23.99 5.95 5.16
C SER A 75 -23.21 5.09 6.17
N GLU A 76 -21.89 5.09 6.10
CA GLU A 76 -21.00 4.27 6.93
C GLU A 76 -20.37 5.05 8.09
N LEU A 77 -20.48 6.40 8.13
CA LEU A 77 -19.81 7.24 9.14
C LEU A 77 -20.18 6.86 10.58
N ALA A 78 -21.44 6.50 10.84
CA ALA A 78 -21.87 6.07 12.17
C ALA A 78 -21.25 4.72 12.58
N LEU A 79 -21.07 3.80 11.65
CA LEU A 79 -20.38 2.53 11.89
C LEU A 79 -18.88 2.78 12.09
N ALA A 80 -18.29 3.67 11.29
CA ALA A 80 -16.88 4.05 11.43
C ALA A 80 -16.59 4.63 12.82
N GLU A 81 -17.44 5.52 13.33
CA GLU A 81 -17.30 6.08 14.69
C GLU A 81 -17.34 4.97 15.77
N LYS A 82 -18.33 4.07 15.69
CA LYS A 82 -18.44 2.94 16.66
C LYS A 82 -17.21 2.04 16.62
N THR A 83 -16.71 1.74 15.43
CA THR A 83 -15.51 0.89 15.24
C THR A 83 -14.27 1.57 15.82
N LEU A 84 -14.08 2.89 15.58
CA LEU A 84 -12.99 3.67 16.17
C LEU A 84 -13.05 3.69 17.69
N GLN A 85 -14.24 3.86 18.27
CA GLN A 85 -14.44 3.78 19.72
C GLN A 85 -14.10 2.38 20.27
N ALA A 86 -14.47 1.32 19.57
CA ALA A 86 -14.15 -0.05 19.98
C ALA A 86 -12.63 -0.30 19.94
N ILE A 87 -11.93 0.13 18.90
CA ILE A 87 -10.46 0.04 18.80
C ILE A 87 -9.79 0.78 19.96
N ALA A 88 -10.23 2.01 20.27
CA ALA A 88 -9.66 2.82 21.32
C ALA A 88 -9.88 2.18 22.72
N ARG A 89 -11.13 1.70 23.00
CA ARG A 89 -11.45 1.02 24.27
C ARG A 89 -10.68 -0.27 24.45
N ALA A 90 -10.44 -1.02 23.36
CA ALA A 90 -9.68 -2.26 23.40
C ALA A 90 -8.16 -2.06 23.58
N GLY A 91 -7.68 -0.82 23.67
CA GLY A 91 -6.27 -0.53 23.88
C GLY A 91 -5.42 -0.47 22.62
N GLY A 92 -6.03 -0.32 21.42
CA GLY A 92 -5.31 -0.23 20.14
C GLY A 92 -4.20 0.83 20.18
N ASP A 93 -3.01 0.53 19.64
CA ASP A 93 -1.89 1.48 19.69
C ASP A 93 -2.01 2.57 18.64
N ALA A 94 -2.43 2.19 17.42
CA ALA A 94 -2.66 3.13 16.34
C ALA A 94 -3.71 2.60 15.35
N ILE A 95 -4.23 3.50 14.52
CA ILE A 95 -4.93 3.16 13.28
C ILE A 95 -4.13 3.65 12.07
N ILE A 96 -4.20 2.89 10.98
CA ILE A 96 -3.63 3.27 9.68
C ILE A 96 -4.79 3.74 8.81
N VAL A 97 -4.88 5.05 8.53
CA VAL A 97 -6.06 5.70 7.96
C VAL A 97 -5.79 6.24 6.54
N GLN A 98 -6.81 6.17 5.67
CA GLN A 98 -6.77 6.75 4.32
C GLN A 98 -7.60 8.03 4.23
N ASP A 99 -8.83 7.99 4.69
CA ASP A 99 -9.85 9.03 4.55
C ASP A 99 -9.58 10.20 5.50
N LEU A 100 -9.52 11.43 4.98
CA LEU A 100 -9.19 12.63 5.77
C LEU A 100 -10.26 12.95 6.82
N GLY A 101 -11.54 12.77 6.45
CA GLY A 101 -12.66 12.96 7.37
C GLY A 101 -12.67 11.93 8.49
N VAL A 102 -12.25 10.70 8.19
CA VAL A 102 -12.08 9.64 9.20
C VAL A 102 -10.87 9.91 10.09
N ALA A 103 -9.78 10.48 9.57
CA ALA A 103 -8.66 10.90 10.41
C ALA A 103 -9.11 11.96 11.43
N LYS A 104 -9.83 12.99 10.98
CA LYS A 104 -10.43 14.01 11.86
C LYS A 104 -11.42 13.40 12.86
N LEU A 105 -12.29 12.48 12.39
CA LEU A 105 -13.22 11.73 13.23
C LEU A 105 -12.51 10.95 14.33
N ALA A 106 -11.46 10.22 14.01
CA ALA A 106 -10.70 9.43 14.96
C ALA A 106 -10.02 10.32 16.01
N HIS A 107 -9.47 11.44 15.61
CA HIS A 107 -8.89 12.42 16.51
C HIS A 107 -9.94 13.06 17.46
N GLU A 108 -11.14 13.34 16.95
CA GLU A 108 -12.26 13.82 17.78
C GLU A 108 -12.70 12.77 18.80
N VAL A 109 -12.81 11.51 18.38
CA VAL A 109 -13.30 10.41 19.22
C VAL A 109 -12.30 9.99 20.29
N CYS A 110 -11.02 9.94 19.98
CA CYS A 110 -9.95 9.57 20.90
C CYS A 110 -8.61 10.22 20.50
N PRO A 111 -8.30 11.43 21.01
CA PRO A 111 -7.04 12.12 20.67
C PRO A 111 -5.77 11.35 21.05
N GLN A 112 -5.86 10.37 21.98
CA GLN A 112 -4.73 9.55 22.40
C GLN A 112 -4.47 8.34 21.47
N LEU A 113 -5.38 8.02 20.55
CA LEU A 113 -5.18 6.98 19.55
C LEU A 113 -4.28 7.52 18.44
N ALA A 114 -3.09 6.94 18.26
CA ALA A 114 -2.16 7.42 17.25
C ALA A 114 -2.73 7.18 15.83
N LEU A 115 -2.54 8.16 14.94
CA LEU A 115 -3.00 8.12 13.57
C LEU A 115 -1.81 8.02 12.62
N HIS A 116 -1.77 6.96 11.82
CA HIS A 116 -0.75 6.74 10.79
C HIS A 116 -1.40 6.93 9.41
N ALA A 117 -0.94 7.92 8.63
CA ALA A 117 -1.41 8.09 7.26
C ALA A 117 -0.99 6.89 6.40
N SER A 118 -1.97 6.19 5.83
CA SER A 118 -1.73 5.10 4.88
C SER A 118 -1.05 5.60 3.61
N THR A 119 -0.33 4.73 2.88
CA THR A 119 0.07 5.04 1.49
C THR A 119 -1.12 5.45 0.63
N GLN A 120 -2.33 4.97 0.95
CA GLN A 120 -3.56 5.30 0.23
C GLN A 120 -4.08 6.72 0.48
N MET A 121 -3.62 7.41 1.53
CA MET A 121 -3.86 8.85 1.71
C MET A 121 -3.05 9.70 0.71
N THR A 122 -2.07 9.10 0.05
CA THR A 122 -1.20 9.71 -0.97
C THR A 122 -0.47 10.95 -0.46
N VAL A 123 0.09 10.88 0.75
CA VAL A 123 0.94 11.94 1.31
C VAL A 123 2.33 11.79 0.72
N SER A 124 2.62 12.54 -0.34
CA SER A 124 3.82 12.36 -1.17
C SER A 124 4.88 13.45 -0.98
N SER A 125 4.61 14.48 -0.17
CA SER A 125 5.52 15.59 0.08
C SER A 125 5.42 16.12 1.53
N PRO A 126 6.42 16.87 2.00
CA PRO A 126 6.37 17.51 3.33
C PRO A 126 5.17 18.47 3.49
N GLU A 127 4.76 19.16 2.42
CA GLU A 127 3.59 20.02 2.40
C GLU A 127 2.31 19.20 2.70
N GLY A 128 2.15 18.06 2.03
CA GLY A 128 1.06 17.13 2.30
C GLY A 128 1.09 16.57 3.72
N ALA A 129 2.30 16.34 4.26
CA ALA A 129 2.47 15.90 5.65
C ALA A 129 2.00 16.96 6.67
N ARG A 130 2.18 18.27 6.39
CA ARG A 130 1.63 19.35 7.24
C ARG A 130 0.10 19.33 7.28
N VAL A 131 -0.54 19.09 6.14
CA VAL A 131 -2.02 18.89 6.11
C VAL A 131 -2.41 17.69 6.97
N ALA A 132 -1.76 16.54 6.78
CA ALA A 132 -2.04 15.33 7.56
C ALA A 132 -1.84 15.57 9.07
N ALA A 133 -0.75 16.26 9.47
CA ALA A 133 -0.48 16.63 10.86
C ALA A 133 -1.60 17.50 11.47
N SER A 134 -2.17 18.42 10.69
CA SER A 134 -3.29 19.26 11.16
C SER A 134 -4.58 18.46 11.46
N LEU A 135 -4.65 17.21 10.97
CA LEU A 135 -5.75 16.27 11.23
C LEU A 135 -5.43 15.28 12.37
N GLY A 136 -4.30 15.47 13.08
CA GLY A 136 -3.89 14.61 14.19
C GLY A 136 -3.02 13.41 13.76
N VAL A 137 -2.59 13.33 12.50
CA VAL A 137 -1.65 12.29 12.05
C VAL A 137 -0.29 12.49 12.71
N THR A 138 0.29 11.40 13.21
CA THR A 138 1.60 11.37 13.89
C THR A 138 2.68 10.66 13.09
N ARG A 139 2.29 9.82 12.11
CA ARG A 139 3.20 9.06 11.24
C ARG A 139 2.68 9.00 9.81
N VAL A 140 3.58 9.08 8.84
CA VAL A 140 3.25 8.90 7.41
C VAL A 140 3.89 7.63 6.89
N VAL A 141 3.07 6.74 6.31
CA VAL A 141 3.58 5.65 5.46
C VAL A 141 3.90 6.25 4.11
N VAL A 142 5.19 6.46 3.84
CA VAL A 142 5.62 7.11 2.58
C VAL A 142 5.22 6.28 1.36
N PRO A 143 4.87 6.92 0.23
CA PRO A 143 4.59 6.21 -1.01
C PRO A 143 5.76 5.33 -1.44
N ARG A 144 5.44 4.18 -2.05
CA ARG A 144 6.42 3.19 -2.53
C ARG A 144 7.21 3.67 -3.75
N GLU A 145 6.77 4.77 -4.35
CA GLU A 145 7.31 5.41 -5.53
C GLU A 145 8.47 6.37 -5.21
N LEU A 146 8.73 6.64 -3.93
CA LEU A 146 9.84 7.50 -3.50
C LEU A 146 11.16 6.72 -3.46
N SER A 147 12.22 7.36 -3.94
CA SER A 147 13.60 6.91 -3.75
C SER A 147 14.12 7.27 -2.34
N VAL A 148 15.20 6.62 -1.91
CA VAL A 148 15.87 6.93 -0.63
C VAL A 148 16.24 8.42 -0.54
N GLU A 149 16.68 9.02 -1.65
CA GLU A 149 17.02 10.44 -1.70
C GLU A 149 15.78 11.34 -1.50
N GLU A 150 14.66 11.01 -2.15
CA GLU A 150 13.39 11.73 -1.98
C GLU A 150 12.82 11.53 -0.57
N ILE A 151 12.96 10.33 0.02
CA ILE A 151 12.59 10.06 1.42
C ILE A 151 13.42 10.93 2.38
N ALA A 152 14.74 11.07 2.15
CA ALA A 152 15.58 11.93 2.96
C ALA A 152 15.15 13.41 2.89
N ARG A 153 14.78 13.90 1.68
CA ARG A 153 14.22 15.25 1.51
C ARG A 153 12.86 15.39 2.22
N PHE A 154 12.02 14.35 2.14
CA PHE A 154 10.74 14.33 2.84
C PHE A 154 10.94 14.44 4.35
N SER A 155 11.83 13.61 4.91
CA SER A 155 12.17 13.61 6.34
C SER A 155 12.70 14.95 6.82
N ALA A 156 13.53 15.63 6.01
CA ALA A 156 14.06 16.95 6.35
C ALA A 156 12.99 18.06 6.39
N GLY A 157 11.82 17.83 5.80
CA GLY A 157 10.73 18.83 5.70
C GLY A 157 9.53 18.55 6.61
N THR A 158 9.58 17.56 7.50
CA THR A 158 8.48 17.21 8.42
C THR A 158 8.99 16.71 9.76
N ASP A 159 8.21 16.98 10.82
CA ASP A 159 8.44 16.43 12.17
C ASP A 159 7.69 15.09 12.40
N LEU A 160 6.88 14.65 11.44
CA LEU A 160 6.16 13.39 11.55
C LEU A 160 7.10 12.19 11.41
N GLU A 161 6.79 11.12 12.13
CA GLU A 161 7.45 9.84 11.93
C GLU A 161 7.22 9.31 10.51
N LEU A 162 8.25 8.69 9.94
CA LEU A 162 8.15 8.10 8.60
C LEU A 162 8.26 6.57 8.65
N GLU A 163 7.32 5.91 7.98
CA GLU A 163 7.24 4.46 7.79
C GLU A 163 7.39 4.13 6.31
N CYS A 164 8.18 3.09 5.97
CA CYS A 164 8.41 2.67 4.59
C CYS A 164 8.14 1.18 4.39
N PHE A 165 7.47 0.81 3.30
CA PHE A 165 7.43 -0.59 2.88
C PHE A 165 8.80 -1.04 2.38
N VAL A 166 9.28 -2.19 2.88
CA VAL A 166 10.60 -2.75 2.54
C VAL A 166 10.55 -4.14 1.92
N HIS A 167 9.40 -4.82 1.96
CA HIS A 167 9.24 -6.14 1.34
C HIS A 167 7.82 -6.39 0.83
N GLY A 168 7.74 -7.18 -0.25
CA GLY A 168 6.50 -7.75 -0.77
C GLY A 168 5.94 -7.03 -1.98
N ALA A 169 4.65 -7.20 -2.24
CA ALA A 169 4.00 -6.74 -3.46
C ALA A 169 4.07 -5.23 -3.65
N LEU A 170 4.54 -4.80 -4.84
CA LEU A 170 4.39 -3.41 -5.29
C LEU A 170 3.04 -3.21 -5.98
N CYS A 171 2.44 -2.06 -5.76
CA CYS A 171 1.33 -1.54 -6.55
C CYS A 171 1.88 -0.85 -7.80
N MET A 172 1.24 -1.01 -8.96
CA MET A 172 1.64 -0.32 -10.18
C MET A 172 1.17 1.14 -10.16
N SER A 173 -0.04 1.39 -9.70
CA SER A 173 -0.58 2.74 -9.55
C SER A 173 -0.17 3.33 -8.20
N TRP A 174 -0.04 4.65 -8.14
CA TRP A 174 0.03 5.36 -6.87
C TRP A 174 -1.13 4.91 -5.97
N SER A 175 -0.82 4.56 -4.75
CA SER A 175 -1.81 4.05 -3.79
C SER A 175 -2.85 5.14 -3.49
N GLY A 176 -4.15 4.77 -3.50
CA GLY A 176 -5.24 5.73 -3.36
C GLY A 176 -5.66 6.42 -4.66
N GLN A 177 -4.96 6.15 -5.78
CA GLN A 177 -5.19 6.77 -7.10
C GLN A 177 -5.56 5.76 -8.19
N CYS A 178 -5.98 4.55 -7.83
CA CYS A 178 -6.30 3.47 -8.78
C CYS A 178 -7.82 3.29 -8.91
N LEU A 179 -8.35 3.52 -10.11
CA LEU A 179 -9.76 3.34 -10.46
C LEU A 179 -10.01 2.15 -11.41
N THR A 180 -8.99 1.30 -11.63
CA THR A 180 -9.08 0.23 -12.63
C THR A 180 -10.13 -0.81 -12.26
N SER A 181 -10.14 -1.25 -11.00
CA SER A 181 -11.12 -2.24 -10.53
C SER A 181 -12.54 -1.71 -10.58
N GLU A 182 -12.71 -0.40 -10.34
CA GLU A 182 -13.99 0.29 -10.45
C GLU A 182 -14.50 0.28 -11.91
N ALA A 183 -13.63 0.68 -12.83
CA ALA A 183 -13.99 0.80 -14.23
C ALA A 183 -14.22 -0.54 -14.95
N LEU A 184 -13.48 -1.59 -14.58
CA LEU A 184 -13.51 -2.89 -15.26
C LEU A 184 -14.40 -3.93 -14.59
N GLU A 185 -14.59 -3.86 -13.26
CA GLU A 185 -15.27 -4.90 -12.48
C GLU A 185 -16.30 -4.34 -11.48
N ALA A 186 -16.64 -3.06 -11.55
CA ALA A 186 -17.60 -2.36 -10.69
C ALA A 186 -17.32 -2.56 -9.17
N ARG A 187 -16.03 -2.53 -8.78
CA ARG A 187 -15.59 -2.65 -7.39
C ARG A 187 -14.36 -1.78 -7.12
N SER A 188 -14.35 -1.02 -6.03
CA SER A 188 -13.30 -0.05 -5.76
C SER A 188 -12.06 -0.67 -5.11
N ALA A 189 -10.89 -0.43 -5.72
CA ALA A 189 -9.59 -0.75 -5.12
C ALA A 189 -9.32 0.13 -3.87
N ASN A 190 -9.83 1.36 -3.85
CA ASN A 190 -9.75 2.28 -2.72
C ASN A 190 -10.67 1.86 -1.55
N ARG A 191 -11.55 0.88 -1.79
CA ARG A 191 -12.42 0.23 -0.83
C ARG A 191 -11.98 -1.18 -0.46
N GLY A 192 -10.74 -1.55 -0.77
CA GLY A 192 -10.16 -2.86 -0.42
C GLY A 192 -10.51 -4.00 -1.37
N GLN A 193 -11.19 -3.73 -2.49
CA GLN A 193 -11.68 -4.74 -3.43
C GLN A 193 -10.87 -4.77 -4.73
N CYS A 194 -9.54 -4.62 -4.63
CA CYS A 194 -8.64 -4.62 -5.77
C CYS A 194 -8.73 -5.94 -6.58
N ALA A 195 -8.99 -5.82 -7.89
CA ALA A 195 -9.06 -6.92 -8.84
C ALA A 195 -7.68 -7.40 -9.31
N GLN A 196 -6.61 -6.65 -9.05
CA GLN A 196 -5.26 -6.87 -9.55
C GLN A 196 -5.17 -6.83 -11.09
N SER A 197 -5.96 -6.00 -11.77
CA SER A 197 -5.96 -5.89 -13.23
C SER A 197 -4.60 -5.49 -13.82
N CYS A 198 -3.72 -4.84 -13.04
CA CYS A 198 -2.31 -4.62 -13.41
C CYS A 198 -1.50 -5.92 -13.57
N ARG A 199 -2.03 -7.07 -13.15
CA ARG A 199 -1.41 -8.39 -13.29
C ARG A 199 -1.98 -9.20 -14.46
N LEU A 200 -2.86 -8.60 -15.27
CA LEU A 200 -3.40 -9.18 -16.50
C LEU A 200 -2.46 -8.89 -17.69
N PRO A 201 -2.53 -9.69 -18.76
CA PRO A 201 -1.80 -9.41 -19.97
C PRO A 201 -2.41 -8.23 -20.74
N TYR A 202 -1.56 -7.45 -21.40
CA TYR A 202 -1.92 -6.35 -22.28
C TYR A 202 -1.14 -6.45 -23.58
N ASP A 203 -1.81 -6.23 -24.72
CA ASP A 203 -1.15 -6.00 -26.00
C ASP A 203 -0.78 -4.52 -26.14
N LEU A 204 0.40 -4.25 -26.71
CA LEU A 204 0.87 -2.90 -26.99
C LEU A 204 0.48 -2.47 -28.40
N TYR A 205 -0.14 -1.31 -28.53
CA TYR A 205 -0.37 -0.63 -29.80
C TYR A 205 0.44 0.65 -29.85
N VAL A 206 1.14 0.87 -30.96
CA VAL A 206 1.95 2.07 -31.21
C VAL A 206 1.46 2.68 -32.52
N ASP A 207 1.05 3.95 -32.50
CA ASP A 207 0.53 4.69 -33.67
C ASP A 207 -0.55 3.92 -34.44
N GLY A 208 -1.42 3.20 -33.70
CA GLY A 208 -2.51 2.39 -34.23
C GLY A 208 -2.14 0.99 -34.67
N GLY A 209 -0.85 0.62 -34.72
CA GLY A 209 -0.35 -0.71 -35.07
C GLY A 209 -0.02 -1.57 -33.84
N ARG A 210 -0.41 -2.85 -33.82
CA ARG A 210 0.00 -3.79 -32.77
C ARG A 210 1.49 -4.06 -32.85
N ARG A 211 2.21 -3.92 -31.72
CA ARG A 211 3.64 -4.21 -31.62
C ARG A 211 3.84 -5.56 -30.94
N ASP A 212 4.55 -6.44 -31.62
CA ASP A 212 4.94 -7.74 -31.05
C ASP A 212 6.10 -7.56 -30.06
N LEU A 213 5.88 -7.99 -28.82
CA LEU A 213 6.85 -7.98 -27.73
C LEU A 213 7.32 -9.40 -27.34
N GLY A 214 7.04 -10.42 -28.17
CA GLY A 214 7.39 -11.82 -27.92
C GLY A 214 6.66 -12.38 -26.69
N ASP A 215 7.42 -12.83 -25.70
CA ASP A 215 6.92 -13.40 -24.43
C ASP A 215 6.55 -12.37 -23.36
N VAL A 216 6.72 -11.07 -23.66
CA VAL A 216 6.43 -9.95 -22.73
C VAL A 216 4.97 -9.51 -22.90
N LYS A 217 4.10 -9.91 -21.95
CA LYS A 217 2.64 -9.61 -21.99
C LYS A 217 2.15 -8.83 -20.77
N TYR A 218 2.83 -8.95 -19.62
CA TYR A 218 2.38 -8.40 -18.34
C TYR A 218 3.02 -7.03 -18.09
N LEU A 219 2.74 -6.06 -18.98
CA LEU A 219 3.41 -4.77 -19.08
C LEU A 219 3.30 -3.89 -17.83
N LEU A 220 2.29 -4.14 -16.99
CA LEU A 220 2.00 -3.40 -15.77
C LEU A 220 2.23 -4.24 -14.50
N SER A 221 2.93 -5.39 -14.59
CA SER A 221 3.13 -6.31 -13.47
C SER A 221 4.52 -6.13 -12.85
N PRO A 222 4.70 -5.28 -11.81
CA PRO A 222 6.01 -5.06 -11.22
C PRO A 222 6.49 -6.28 -10.44
N LYS A 223 7.81 -6.41 -10.33
CA LYS A 223 8.49 -7.34 -9.41
C LYS A 223 8.08 -7.01 -7.96
N ASP A 224 8.29 -7.98 -7.06
CA ASP A 224 8.13 -7.73 -5.64
C ASP A 224 9.31 -6.93 -5.07
N LEU A 225 9.02 -6.05 -4.14
CA LEU A 225 10.03 -5.27 -3.41
C LEU A 225 10.84 -6.20 -2.49
N ALA A 226 12.16 -6.06 -2.51
CA ALA A 226 13.07 -6.62 -1.52
C ALA A 226 14.18 -5.60 -1.22
N ALA A 227 14.06 -4.90 -0.10
CA ALA A 227 14.91 -3.78 0.28
C ALA A 227 15.79 -4.06 1.51
N TYR A 228 15.99 -5.33 1.89
CA TYR A 228 16.80 -5.70 3.07
C TYR A 228 18.22 -5.12 3.03
N ALA A 229 18.82 -5.01 1.84
CA ALA A 229 20.14 -4.42 1.65
C ALA A 229 20.16 -2.88 1.74
N LEU A 230 18.98 -2.22 1.72
CA LEU A 230 18.84 -0.76 1.77
C LEU A 230 18.41 -0.24 3.16
N LEU A 231 18.29 -1.13 4.16
CA LEU A 231 17.89 -0.71 5.51
C LEU A 231 18.82 0.33 6.13
N PRO A 232 20.16 0.25 5.97
CA PRO A 232 21.07 1.28 6.51
C PRO A 232 20.85 2.66 5.88
N GLU A 233 20.60 2.71 4.56
CA GLU A 233 20.32 3.95 3.85
C GLU A 233 18.96 4.54 4.23
N LEU A 234 17.94 3.70 4.41
CA LEU A 234 16.62 4.11 4.85
C LEU A 234 16.63 4.63 6.29
N LEU A 235 17.40 4.01 7.19
CA LEU A 235 17.64 4.54 8.54
C LEU A 235 18.25 5.94 8.50
N LYS A 236 19.27 6.14 7.66
CA LYS A 236 19.91 7.46 7.47
C LYS A 236 18.96 8.48 6.85
N ALA A 237 18.05 8.03 6.00
CA ALA A 237 17.02 8.88 5.39
C ALA A 237 15.88 9.26 6.36
N GLY A 238 15.89 8.77 7.62
CA GLY A 238 14.93 9.14 8.65
C GLY A 238 13.74 8.19 8.79
N ILE A 239 13.78 7.00 8.19
CA ILE A 239 12.75 5.97 8.40
C ILE A 239 12.90 5.36 9.79
N CYS A 240 11.80 5.38 10.57
CA CYS A 240 11.74 4.78 11.90
C CYS A 240 10.92 3.48 11.96
N SER A 241 10.09 3.18 10.94
CA SER A 241 9.29 1.95 10.88
C SER A 241 9.42 1.28 9.52
N PHE A 242 9.76 -0.02 9.53
CA PHE A 242 10.02 -0.85 8.36
C PHE A 242 8.88 -1.84 8.17
N LYS A 243 8.02 -1.57 7.19
CA LYS A 243 6.78 -2.31 6.96
C LYS A 243 6.93 -3.43 5.97
N LEU A 244 6.45 -4.61 6.34
CA LEU A 244 6.38 -5.78 5.48
C LEU A 244 4.97 -5.93 4.88
N GLU A 245 4.84 -6.17 3.58
CA GLU A 245 3.55 -6.45 2.93
C GLU A 245 3.30 -7.96 2.94
N GLY A 246 2.08 -8.39 3.33
CA GLY A 246 1.79 -9.81 3.36
C GLY A 246 0.48 -10.25 4.00
N ARG A 247 -0.51 -9.36 4.27
CA ARG A 247 -1.79 -9.74 4.93
C ARG A 247 -2.61 -10.81 4.19
N MET A 248 -2.34 -11.02 2.90
CA MET A 248 -2.95 -12.08 2.08
C MET A 248 -2.07 -13.34 2.00
N LYS A 249 -1.05 -13.46 2.83
CA LYS A 249 -0.09 -14.57 2.83
C LYS A 249 -0.24 -15.39 4.09
N GLY A 250 0.16 -16.67 4.01
CA GLY A 250 0.10 -17.59 5.16
C GLY A 250 1.33 -17.52 6.06
N VAL A 251 1.29 -18.30 7.12
CA VAL A 251 2.28 -18.38 8.20
C VAL A 251 3.71 -18.54 7.71
N GLU A 252 3.99 -19.47 6.77
CA GLU A 252 5.33 -19.73 6.24
C GLU A 252 5.98 -18.44 5.67
N TYR A 253 5.19 -17.66 4.92
CA TYR A 253 5.66 -16.40 4.34
C TYR A 253 5.91 -15.34 5.41
N VAL A 254 4.94 -15.12 6.31
CA VAL A 254 5.06 -14.11 7.36
C VAL A 254 6.26 -14.41 8.26
N THR A 255 6.41 -15.66 8.72
CA THR A 255 7.54 -16.09 9.54
C THR A 255 8.87 -15.81 8.85
N ASN A 256 9.00 -16.20 7.58
CA ASN A 256 10.24 -16.06 6.84
C ASN A 256 10.65 -14.59 6.68
N ILE A 257 9.73 -13.73 6.22
CA ILE A 257 10.07 -12.33 5.99
C ILE A 257 10.35 -11.60 7.32
N VAL A 258 9.63 -11.90 8.40
CA VAL A 258 9.87 -11.25 9.69
C VAL A 258 11.23 -11.68 10.27
N ASP A 259 11.56 -12.98 10.30
CA ASP A 259 12.86 -13.49 10.75
C ASP A 259 14.03 -12.85 9.98
N LYS A 260 13.94 -12.82 8.64
CA LYS A 260 14.99 -12.25 7.80
C LYS A 260 15.13 -10.73 8.00
N TYR A 261 14.03 -10.00 8.00
CA TYR A 261 14.09 -8.54 8.17
C TYR A 261 14.46 -8.13 9.60
N ARG A 262 14.12 -8.93 10.62
CA ARG A 262 14.63 -8.72 11.99
C ARG A 262 16.15 -8.82 12.02
N ARG A 263 16.70 -9.89 11.46
CA ARG A 263 18.16 -10.07 11.37
C ARG A 263 18.85 -8.97 10.55
N ALA A 264 18.26 -8.59 9.41
CA ALA A 264 18.79 -7.52 8.58
C ALA A 264 18.77 -6.15 9.29
N LEU A 265 17.69 -5.86 10.04
CA LEU A 265 17.58 -4.62 10.81
C LEU A 265 18.56 -4.59 12.00
N ASP A 266 18.69 -5.70 12.72
CA ASP A 266 19.68 -5.83 13.81
C ASP A 266 21.10 -5.63 13.30
N HIS A 267 21.43 -6.18 12.12
CA HIS A 267 22.73 -5.95 11.47
C HIS A 267 22.91 -4.49 11.04
N ALA A 268 21.87 -3.83 10.54
CA ALA A 268 21.93 -2.42 10.16
C ALA A 268 22.14 -1.49 11.36
N LEU A 269 21.63 -1.88 12.54
CA LEU A 269 21.79 -1.16 13.80
C LEU A 269 23.11 -1.50 14.51
N ASN A 270 23.58 -2.73 14.33
CA ASN A 270 24.81 -3.24 14.94
C ASN A 270 25.53 -4.18 13.97
N THR A 271 26.62 -3.72 13.37
CA THR A 271 27.38 -4.45 12.36
C THR A 271 28.01 -5.76 12.87
N ASN A 272 28.08 -5.98 14.19
CA ASN A 272 28.52 -7.25 14.78
C ASN A 272 27.41 -8.32 14.74
N ALA A 273 26.14 -7.96 14.51
CA ALA A 273 25.07 -8.93 14.29
C ALA A 273 25.23 -9.60 12.92
N LYS A 274 24.82 -10.87 12.80
CA LYS A 274 24.89 -11.59 11.53
C LYS A 274 23.85 -11.04 10.54
N GLY A 275 24.29 -10.47 9.42
CA GLY A 275 23.45 -10.05 8.30
C GLY A 275 22.90 -11.24 7.51
N LEU A 276 22.17 -10.93 6.42
CA LEU A 276 21.66 -11.95 5.51
C LEU A 276 22.77 -12.47 4.57
N ASP A 277 22.68 -13.75 4.23
CA ASP A 277 23.56 -14.40 3.26
C ASP A 277 22.76 -14.83 1.99
N ALA A 278 23.44 -15.40 1.01
CA ALA A 278 22.84 -15.83 -0.25
C ALA A 278 21.75 -16.90 -0.05
N ASN A 279 21.88 -17.76 0.96
CA ASN A 279 20.86 -18.76 1.27
C ASN A 279 19.58 -18.09 1.84
N ASP A 280 19.73 -17.06 2.65
CA ASP A 280 18.59 -16.30 3.17
C ASP A 280 17.77 -15.66 2.03
N GLU A 281 18.43 -15.14 0.99
CA GLU A 281 17.75 -14.62 -0.20
C GLU A 281 17.00 -15.70 -0.96
N GLN A 282 17.60 -16.89 -1.12
CA GLN A 282 16.94 -18.04 -1.74
C GLN A 282 15.70 -18.46 -0.93
N GLU A 283 15.79 -18.53 0.39
CA GLU A 283 14.68 -18.83 1.28
C GLU A 283 13.52 -17.80 1.14
N LEU A 284 13.82 -16.50 0.99
CA LEU A 284 12.82 -15.47 0.72
C LEU A 284 12.11 -15.71 -0.62
N ARG A 285 12.86 -16.05 -1.68
CA ARG A 285 12.30 -16.34 -3.01
C ARG A 285 11.43 -17.57 -3.02
N LEU A 286 11.74 -18.59 -2.21
CA LEU A 286 11.01 -19.86 -2.15
C LEU A 286 9.66 -19.74 -1.44
N THR A 287 9.49 -18.85 -0.48
CA THR A 287 8.18 -18.68 0.19
C THR A 287 7.18 -17.93 -0.69
N PHE A 288 7.62 -16.88 -1.36
CA PHE A 288 6.86 -16.20 -2.43
C PHE A 288 7.70 -15.12 -3.12
N SER A 289 7.77 -15.16 -4.44
CA SER A 289 8.39 -14.10 -5.24
C SER A 289 7.87 -14.07 -6.66
N ARG A 290 7.62 -12.88 -7.19
CA ARG A 290 7.44 -12.56 -8.61
C ARG A 290 8.71 -11.98 -9.20
N SER A 291 9.87 -12.48 -8.83
CA SER A 291 11.18 -11.87 -8.87
C SER A 291 11.29 -10.71 -7.89
N PHE A 292 12.52 -10.43 -7.43
CA PHE A 292 12.80 -9.32 -6.52
C PHE A 292 13.47 -8.14 -7.22
N GLY A 293 13.20 -6.94 -6.69
CA GLY A 293 13.86 -5.72 -7.09
C GLY A 293 13.77 -4.67 -5.98
N PRO A 294 14.54 -3.59 -6.09
CA PRO A 294 14.53 -2.50 -5.12
C PRO A 294 13.28 -1.59 -5.26
N GLY A 295 12.37 -1.90 -6.18
CA GLY A 295 11.28 -0.99 -6.53
C GLY A 295 11.83 0.36 -7.00
N PHE A 296 11.27 1.45 -6.49
CA PHE A 296 11.73 2.81 -6.78
C PHE A 296 12.76 3.34 -5.76
N LEU A 297 13.11 2.58 -4.73
CA LEU A 297 14.03 3.05 -3.68
C LEU A 297 15.42 3.47 -4.20
N LYS A 298 15.87 2.94 -5.34
CA LYS A 298 17.09 3.36 -6.04
C LYS A 298 16.85 4.36 -7.19
N GLY A 299 15.67 4.99 -7.20
CA GLY A 299 15.20 5.82 -8.31
C GLY A 299 14.45 5.01 -9.38
N SER A 300 13.95 5.71 -10.40
CA SER A 300 13.20 5.08 -11.49
C SER A 300 14.12 4.31 -12.43
N ASP A 301 13.86 3.02 -12.59
CA ASP A 301 14.46 2.18 -13.62
C ASP A 301 13.34 1.39 -14.31
N HIS A 302 12.83 1.96 -15.40
CA HIS A 302 11.69 1.41 -16.14
C HIS A 302 12.00 0.08 -16.83
N GLN A 303 13.28 -0.24 -17.06
CA GLN A 303 13.68 -1.50 -17.72
C GLN A 303 13.67 -2.68 -16.75
N THR A 304 13.98 -2.45 -15.48
CA THR A 304 14.14 -3.52 -14.50
C THR A 304 12.96 -3.70 -13.55
N LEU A 305 12.07 -2.70 -13.42
CA LEU A 305 10.91 -2.74 -12.52
C LEU A 305 9.91 -3.84 -12.91
N VAL A 306 9.66 -4.00 -14.21
CA VAL A 306 8.75 -4.98 -14.80
C VAL A 306 9.55 -5.93 -15.69
N HIS A 307 9.37 -7.26 -15.54
CA HIS A 307 9.95 -8.22 -16.49
C HIS A 307 8.94 -8.68 -17.57
N GLY A 308 7.64 -8.49 -17.32
CA GLY A 308 6.56 -8.73 -18.28
C GLY A 308 6.23 -10.17 -18.66
N LYS A 309 6.92 -11.18 -18.09
CA LYS A 309 6.80 -12.58 -18.52
C LYS A 309 5.74 -13.37 -17.76
N TYR A 310 5.60 -13.14 -16.47
CA TYR A 310 4.62 -13.82 -15.61
C TYR A 310 4.19 -12.93 -14.43
N PRO A 311 2.92 -13.08 -13.96
CA PRO A 311 2.40 -12.25 -12.87
C PRO A 311 2.43 -12.94 -11.51
N GLY A 312 2.83 -14.22 -11.45
CA GLY A 312 2.73 -15.09 -10.29
C GLY A 312 4.08 -15.60 -9.77
N HIS A 313 4.02 -16.33 -8.65
CA HIS A 313 5.18 -16.97 -8.04
C HIS A 313 5.69 -18.13 -8.91
N ARG A 314 7.02 -18.23 -9.08
CA ARG A 314 7.69 -19.32 -9.75
C ARG A 314 8.59 -20.12 -8.80
N GLY A 315 9.35 -19.47 -7.95
CA GLY A 315 10.40 -20.06 -7.11
C GLY A 315 11.79 -19.88 -7.69
N LEU A 316 12.67 -20.88 -7.51
CA LEU A 316 14.06 -20.86 -7.99
C LEU A 316 14.19 -21.74 -9.23
N GLU A 317 14.85 -21.26 -10.28
CA GLU A 317 15.08 -22.01 -11.50
C GLU A 317 16.03 -23.18 -11.23
N VAL A 318 15.62 -24.37 -11.65
CA VAL A 318 16.41 -25.62 -11.55
C VAL A 318 17.09 -25.91 -12.88
N GLY A 319 16.37 -25.72 -14.01
CA GLY A 319 16.89 -26.06 -15.33
C GLY A 319 15.78 -26.25 -16.35
N ARG A 320 16.06 -27.03 -17.40
CA ARG A 320 15.10 -27.32 -18.46
C ARG A 320 14.89 -28.82 -18.63
N VAL A 321 13.64 -29.20 -18.93
CA VAL A 321 13.27 -30.57 -19.22
C VAL A 321 13.98 -31.04 -20.50
N GLU A 322 14.75 -32.10 -20.37
CA GLU A 322 15.42 -32.77 -21.50
C GLU A 322 14.59 -33.93 -22.02
N ARG A 323 14.00 -34.73 -21.13
CA ARG A 323 13.25 -35.93 -21.47
C ARG A 323 12.21 -36.25 -20.40
N VAL A 324 11.07 -36.83 -20.81
CA VAL A 324 9.99 -37.29 -19.93
C VAL A 324 9.74 -38.78 -20.18
N GLU A 325 9.74 -39.58 -19.12
CA GLU A 325 9.33 -40.98 -19.13
C GLU A 325 8.04 -41.11 -18.30
N GLN A 326 6.91 -40.84 -18.92
CA GLN A 326 5.60 -40.74 -18.26
C GLN A 326 5.22 -42.02 -17.52
N SER A 327 5.39 -43.21 -18.17
CA SER A 327 5.03 -44.50 -17.58
C SER A 327 5.81 -44.84 -16.31
N ARG A 328 7.04 -44.32 -16.18
CA ARG A 328 7.90 -44.49 -15.00
C ARG A 328 7.78 -43.35 -13.99
N GLY A 329 7.14 -42.27 -14.36
CA GLY A 329 7.05 -41.08 -13.52
C GLY A 329 8.37 -40.32 -13.42
N TYR A 330 9.20 -40.33 -14.47
CA TYR A 330 10.53 -39.70 -14.46
C TYR A 330 10.58 -38.48 -15.38
N VAL A 331 11.24 -37.39 -14.91
CA VAL A 331 11.58 -36.24 -15.74
C VAL A 331 13.09 -36.00 -15.61
N TYR A 332 13.78 -35.91 -16.73
CA TYR A 332 15.20 -35.59 -16.81
C TYR A 332 15.36 -34.11 -17.10
N VAL A 333 16.22 -33.43 -16.31
CA VAL A 333 16.39 -31.97 -16.33
C VAL A 333 17.87 -31.64 -16.49
N ASN A 334 18.19 -30.78 -17.45
CA ASN A 334 19.50 -30.17 -17.57
C ASN A 334 19.51 -28.96 -16.62
N ALA A 335 20.22 -29.09 -15.48
CA ALA A 335 20.27 -28.09 -14.43
C ALA A 335 21.11 -26.87 -14.86
N VAL A 336 20.69 -25.68 -14.40
CA VAL A 336 21.51 -24.46 -14.51
C VAL A 336 22.69 -24.52 -13.52
N PRO A 337 23.81 -23.80 -13.76
CA PRO A 337 25.00 -23.87 -12.93
C PRO A 337 24.75 -23.66 -11.43
N ASP A 338 23.86 -22.76 -11.08
CA ASP A 338 23.53 -22.40 -9.68
C ASP A 338 22.16 -22.97 -9.27
N ALA A 339 21.78 -24.13 -9.81
CA ALA A 339 20.51 -24.76 -9.50
C ALA A 339 20.38 -25.05 -8.00
N PRO A 340 19.21 -24.77 -7.39
CA PRO A 340 18.99 -25.10 -5.98
C PRO A 340 19.00 -26.62 -5.79
N ALA A 341 19.55 -27.09 -4.67
CA ALA A 341 19.48 -28.50 -4.31
C ALA A 341 18.00 -28.92 -4.18
N LEU A 342 17.69 -30.08 -4.72
CA LEU A 342 16.35 -30.70 -4.67
C LEU A 342 16.36 -31.92 -3.74
N PHE A 343 15.29 -32.08 -2.97
CA PHE A 343 15.13 -33.20 -2.05
C PHE A 343 13.73 -33.83 -2.18
N PRO A 344 13.58 -35.11 -1.79
CA PRO A 344 12.27 -35.71 -1.70
C PRO A 344 11.33 -34.88 -0.80
N GLY A 345 10.12 -34.63 -1.29
CA GLY A 345 9.14 -33.75 -0.64
C GLY A 345 9.11 -32.31 -1.15
N ASP A 346 10.18 -31.86 -1.84
CA ASP A 346 10.15 -30.56 -2.51
C ASP A 346 9.11 -30.52 -3.62
N ARG A 347 8.64 -29.33 -3.97
CA ARG A 347 7.68 -29.14 -5.04
C ARG A 347 8.30 -28.38 -6.19
N VAL A 348 8.03 -28.86 -7.40
CA VAL A 348 8.47 -28.20 -8.63
C VAL A 348 7.29 -27.76 -9.48
N LEU A 349 7.52 -26.73 -10.30
CA LEU A 349 6.64 -26.17 -11.30
C LEU A 349 7.33 -26.30 -12.67
N PHE A 350 6.59 -26.74 -13.70
CA PHE A 350 7.03 -26.74 -15.09
C PHE A 350 6.42 -25.54 -15.81
N ASP A 351 7.24 -24.53 -16.06
CA ASP A 351 6.84 -23.28 -16.68
C ASP A 351 6.76 -23.46 -18.21
N GLN A 352 5.56 -23.35 -18.73
CA GLN A 352 5.24 -23.44 -20.16
C GLN A 352 5.04 -22.06 -20.79
N GLN A 353 5.36 -20.98 -20.05
CA GLN A 353 5.13 -19.58 -20.44
C GLN A 353 3.65 -19.25 -20.67
N ARG A 354 2.76 -20.02 -20.00
CA ARG A 354 1.30 -19.87 -20.04
C ARG A 354 0.73 -19.84 -18.62
N PRO A 355 1.06 -18.81 -17.82
CA PRO A 355 0.65 -18.75 -16.42
C PRO A 355 -0.86 -18.68 -16.22
N GLU A 356 -1.62 -18.34 -17.25
CA GLU A 356 -3.09 -18.38 -17.32
C GLU A 356 -3.64 -19.82 -17.41
N GLU A 357 -2.87 -20.75 -17.95
CA GLU A 357 -3.22 -22.17 -18.02
C GLU A 357 -2.62 -22.88 -16.81
N ASN A 358 -3.32 -23.38 -15.87
CA ASN A 358 -2.82 -24.08 -14.70
C ASN A 358 -1.62 -25.01 -15.00
N GLU A 359 -0.41 -24.46 -15.02
CA GLU A 359 0.84 -25.13 -15.43
C GLU A 359 1.14 -26.35 -14.54
N PRO A 360 1.74 -27.43 -15.10
CA PRO A 360 2.04 -28.66 -14.37
C PRO A 360 2.93 -28.40 -13.15
N ARG A 361 2.61 -29.02 -12.04
CA ARG A 361 3.40 -28.97 -10.81
C ARG A 361 3.26 -30.25 -10.02
N GLY A 362 4.28 -30.62 -9.25
CA GLY A 362 4.23 -31.83 -8.47
C GLY A 362 5.26 -31.87 -7.35
N SER A 363 5.04 -32.78 -6.38
CA SER A 363 6.00 -33.06 -5.32
C SER A 363 6.94 -34.18 -5.73
N LEU A 364 8.22 -34.03 -5.40
CA LEU A 364 9.26 -34.99 -5.69
C LEU A 364 9.19 -36.15 -4.70
N PHE A 365 9.23 -37.39 -5.21
CA PHE A 365 9.44 -38.60 -4.43
C PHE A 365 10.92 -38.97 -4.34
N GLY A 366 11.69 -38.60 -5.35
CA GLY A 366 13.11 -38.84 -5.40
C GLY A 366 13.82 -37.88 -6.36
N VAL A 367 15.11 -37.73 -6.17
CA VAL A 367 15.99 -36.97 -7.05
C VAL A 367 17.32 -37.72 -7.15
N ASP A 368 17.74 -38.03 -8.36
CA ASP A 368 19.02 -38.66 -8.67
C ASP A 368 19.89 -37.66 -9.44
N ASP A 369 21.07 -37.36 -8.92
CA ASP A 369 22.11 -36.64 -9.67
C ASP A 369 22.84 -37.61 -10.58
N LEU A 370 22.73 -37.44 -11.87
CA LEU A 370 23.35 -38.29 -12.91
C LEU A 370 24.73 -37.77 -13.30
N GLY A 371 25.17 -36.67 -12.70
CA GLY A 371 26.43 -36.02 -13.08
C GLY A 371 26.30 -35.11 -14.30
N LYS A 372 27.33 -34.30 -14.57
CA LYS A 372 27.40 -33.32 -15.67
C LYS A 372 26.24 -32.32 -15.72
N GLY A 373 25.60 -32.00 -14.56
CA GLY A 373 24.48 -31.11 -14.50
C GLY A 373 23.13 -31.72 -14.91
N GLN A 374 23.04 -33.08 -15.01
CA GLN A 374 21.80 -33.75 -15.31
C GLN A 374 21.16 -34.33 -14.06
N LEU A 375 19.90 -34.02 -13.83
CA LEU A 375 19.07 -34.48 -12.71
C LEU A 375 17.95 -35.38 -13.23
N LYS A 376 17.66 -36.47 -12.51
CA LYS A 376 16.45 -37.27 -12.72
C LYS A 376 15.48 -37.02 -11.58
N LEU A 377 14.34 -36.44 -11.89
CA LEU A 377 13.26 -36.15 -10.95
C LEU A 377 12.24 -37.29 -10.98
N VAL A 378 11.86 -37.77 -9.79
CA VAL A 378 10.93 -38.88 -9.61
C VAL A 378 9.61 -38.37 -9.01
N PHE A 379 8.50 -38.59 -9.71
CA PHE A 379 7.15 -38.15 -9.32
C PHE A 379 6.23 -39.30 -8.88
N GLY A 380 6.73 -40.50 -8.75
CA GLY A 380 5.96 -41.71 -8.48
C GLY A 380 5.59 -42.43 -9.77
N GLY A 381 5.55 -43.76 -9.71
CA GLY A 381 5.19 -44.66 -10.80
C GLY A 381 4.75 -45.98 -10.21
N GLU A 382 4.37 -46.93 -11.04
CA GLU A 382 3.94 -48.29 -10.60
C GLU A 382 4.99 -48.98 -9.71
N GLU A 383 6.29 -48.71 -9.94
CA GLU A 383 7.40 -49.23 -9.14
C GLU A 383 7.47 -48.64 -7.71
N ALA A 384 6.85 -47.48 -7.47
CA ALA A 384 6.81 -46.82 -6.14
C ALA A 384 5.65 -47.30 -5.26
N GLY A 385 4.80 -48.22 -5.74
CA GLY A 385 3.70 -48.81 -4.95
C GLY A 385 2.63 -47.83 -4.44
N ARG A 386 2.62 -46.59 -4.91
CA ARG A 386 1.67 -45.57 -4.49
C ARG A 386 0.95 -44.93 -5.68
N ARG A 387 -0.35 -45.20 -5.78
CA ARG A 387 -1.27 -44.41 -6.62
C ARG A 387 -1.37 -43.01 -6.00
N GLY A 388 -1.01 -41.99 -6.76
CA GLY A 388 -1.54 -40.65 -6.50
C GLY A 388 -0.52 -39.54 -6.34
N SER A 389 -0.82 -38.43 -7.00
CA SER A 389 -0.37 -37.05 -6.84
C SER A 389 1.06 -36.70 -7.23
N GLY A 390 1.59 -37.32 -8.25
CA GLY A 390 2.68 -36.74 -9.03
C GLY A 390 2.18 -35.52 -9.84
N ALA A 391 3.10 -34.86 -10.52
CA ALA A 391 2.75 -33.89 -11.54
C ALA A 391 1.91 -34.54 -12.64
N ASP A 392 1.05 -33.75 -13.30
CA ASP A 392 0.41 -34.15 -14.55
C ASP A 392 1.48 -34.21 -15.66
N LEU A 393 2.22 -35.33 -15.70
CA LEU A 393 3.36 -35.53 -16.59
C LEU A 393 2.96 -35.60 -18.07
N ASP A 394 1.69 -35.87 -18.40
CA ASP A 394 1.16 -35.86 -19.74
C ASP A 394 1.20 -34.46 -20.37
N ARG A 395 1.24 -33.43 -19.53
CA ARG A 395 1.34 -32.03 -19.94
C ARG A 395 2.77 -31.50 -19.95
N VAL A 396 3.72 -32.16 -19.30
CA VAL A 396 5.13 -31.74 -19.26
C VAL A 396 5.80 -32.02 -20.61
N ARG A 397 6.53 -31.04 -21.13
CA ARG A 397 7.16 -31.08 -22.45
C ARG A 397 8.67 -30.86 -22.34
N VAL A 398 9.40 -31.40 -23.31
CA VAL A 398 10.83 -31.10 -23.50
C VAL A 398 10.99 -29.61 -23.75
N GLY A 399 11.92 -28.98 -23.04
CA GLY A 399 12.18 -27.55 -23.09
C GLY A 399 11.47 -26.71 -21.99
N ASP A 400 10.45 -27.26 -21.29
CA ASP A 400 9.81 -26.58 -20.16
C ASP A 400 10.85 -26.20 -19.11
N VAL A 401 10.73 -24.99 -18.55
CA VAL A 401 11.62 -24.55 -17.46
C VAL A 401 11.12 -25.10 -16.13
N VAL A 402 12.02 -25.71 -15.37
CA VAL A 402 11.70 -26.31 -14.07
C VAL A 402 12.08 -25.34 -12.97
N TYR A 403 11.13 -25.02 -12.09
CA TYR A 403 11.35 -24.21 -10.90
C TYR A 403 11.11 -25.01 -9.63
N LYS A 404 11.99 -24.91 -8.63
CA LYS A 404 11.71 -25.32 -7.25
C LYS A 404 10.76 -24.31 -6.65
N SER A 405 9.50 -24.69 -6.43
CA SER A 405 8.44 -23.79 -5.96
C SER A 405 8.14 -23.93 -4.47
N ARG A 406 8.65 -24.98 -3.79
CA ARG A 406 8.57 -25.19 -2.35
C ARG A 406 9.72 -26.06 -1.86
N ASP A 407 10.25 -25.72 -0.68
CA ASP A 407 11.31 -26.46 0.02
C ASP A 407 10.73 -27.03 1.32
N ILE A 408 10.79 -28.36 1.49
CA ILE A 408 10.22 -29.06 2.66
C ILE A 408 11.05 -28.84 3.93
N ALA A 409 12.38 -28.68 3.81
CA ALA A 409 13.25 -28.42 4.95
C ALA A 409 13.05 -26.99 5.48
N LEU A 410 12.92 -26.01 4.56
CA LEU A 410 12.57 -24.63 4.89
C LEU A 410 11.20 -24.58 5.58
N ALA A 411 10.18 -25.25 5.05
CA ALA A 411 8.85 -25.28 5.66
C ALA A 411 8.88 -25.79 7.12
N ARG A 412 9.66 -26.85 7.39
CA ARG A 412 9.88 -27.37 8.75
C ARG A 412 10.63 -26.41 9.66
N LYS A 413 11.65 -25.71 9.12
CA LYS A 413 12.39 -24.66 9.85
C LYS A 413 11.46 -23.53 10.24
N LEU A 414 10.68 -23.00 9.30
CA LEU A 414 9.75 -21.88 9.52
C LEU A 414 8.63 -22.26 10.50
N LYS A 415 8.09 -23.50 10.41
CA LYS A 415 7.12 -24.00 11.37
C LYS A 415 7.67 -23.95 12.79
N ARG A 416 8.91 -24.38 13.02
CA ARG A 416 9.54 -24.31 14.35
C ARG A 416 9.65 -22.88 14.86
N ILE A 417 10.05 -21.92 14.02
CA ILE A 417 10.13 -20.50 14.41
C ILE A 417 8.74 -19.99 14.79
N ALA A 418 7.71 -20.26 13.94
CA ALA A 418 6.34 -19.82 14.18
C ALA A 418 5.74 -20.39 15.48
N GLU A 419 6.11 -21.61 15.89
CA GLU A 419 5.61 -22.30 17.09
C GLU A 419 6.46 -22.03 18.34
N THR A 420 7.66 -21.42 18.20
CA THR A 420 8.51 -21.10 19.35
C THR A 420 8.10 -19.76 19.95
N GLU A 421 7.48 -19.78 21.13
CA GLU A 421 7.01 -18.59 21.81
C GLU A 421 8.15 -17.60 22.09
N ARG A 422 7.93 -16.35 21.68
CA ARG A 422 8.89 -15.25 21.94
C ARG A 422 8.90 -14.91 23.40
N LYS A 423 10.10 -14.85 23.98
CA LYS A 423 10.33 -14.40 25.35
C LYS A 423 10.73 -12.95 25.41
N LEU A 424 10.33 -12.27 26.50
CA LEU A 424 10.76 -10.92 26.79
C LEU A 424 12.13 -10.94 27.42
N ALA A 425 13.04 -10.18 26.83
CA ALA A 425 14.39 -10.04 27.33
C ALA A 425 14.41 -9.20 28.62
N ILE A 426 15.11 -9.69 29.66
CA ILE A 426 15.27 -8.98 30.94
C ILE A 426 16.73 -8.82 31.32
N ASP A 427 17.03 -7.68 31.93
CA ASP A 427 18.29 -7.39 32.58
C ASP A 427 18.16 -7.72 34.05
N VAL A 428 19.14 -8.43 34.61
CA VAL A 428 19.19 -8.81 36.02
C VAL A 428 20.39 -8.20 36.68
N GLN A 429 20.18 -7.53 37.78
CA GLN A 429 21.22 -7.00 38.66
C GLN A 429 21.15 -7.68 40.02
N VAL A 430 22.29 -8.18 40.49
CA VAL A 430 22.45 -8.91 41.76
C VAL A 430 23.49 -8.18 42.57
N SER A 431 23.18 -7.85 43.82
CA SER A 431 24.11 -7.20 44.76
C SER A 431 23.98 -7.74 46.18
N GLY A 432 25.10 -7.75 46.91
CA GLY A 432 25.07 -8.16 48.31
C GLY A 432 26.45 -8.40 48.92
N ARG A 433 26.51 -8.42 50.23
CA ARG A 433 27.71 -8.73 51.02
C ARG A 433 27.40 -9.60 52.22
N VAL A 434 28.45 -10.18 52.83
CA VAL A 434 28.28 -11.01 54.02
C VAL A 434 27.56 -10.26 55.13
N GLY A 435 26.53 -10.87 55.70
CA GLY A 435 25.68 -10.29 56.77
C GLY A 435 24.50 -9.44 56.27
N GLU A 436 24.38 -9.19 54.96
CA GLU A 436 23.24 -8.49 54.36
C GLU A 436 22.40 -9.43 53.52
N LEU A 437 21.16 -8.99 53.20
CA LEU A 437 20.27 -9.74 52.30
C LEU A 437 20.77 -9.59 50.86
N LEU A 438 20.76 -10.68 50.05
CA LEU A 438 20.99 -10.61 48.63
C LEU A 438 19.84 -9.82 47.98
N GLN A 439 20.19 -8.77 47.29
CA GLN A 439 19.22 -7.95 46.52
C GLN A 439 19.27 -8.36 45.04
N VAL A 440 18.11 -8.52 44.45
CA VAL A 440 17.99 -8.80 43.00
C VAL A 440 16.95 -7.88 42.40
N THR A 441 17.34 -7.19 41.33
CA THR A 441 16.44 -6.37 40.51
C THR A 441 16.42 -6.96 39.11
N ALA A 442 15.26 -7.16 38.57
CA ALA A 442 15.05 -7.53 37.16
C ALA A 442 14.28 -6.40 36.46
N ARG A 443 14.71 -6.05 35.25
CA ARG A 443 14.04 -5.05 34.41
C ARG A 443 13.87 -5.62 32.99
N ASP A 444 12.66 -5.57 32.45
CA ASP A 444 12.39 -5.98 31.08
C ASP A 444 12.62 -4.84 30.07
N VAL A 445 12.56 -5.22 28.78
CA VAL A 445 12.70 -4.28 27.65
C VAL A 445 11.59 -3.24 27.58
N LEU A 446 10.48 -3.43 28.26
CA LEU A 446 9.34 -2.50 28.35
C LEU A 446 9.47 -1.51 29.51
N GLY A 447 10.57 -1.60 30.30
CA GLY A 447 10.84 -0.74 31.43
C GLY A 447 10.17 -1.17 32.74
N ARG A 448 9.43 -2.31 32.76
CA ARG A 448 8.86 -2.87 33.98
C ARG A 448 9.99 -3.40 34.85
N SER A 449 9.86 -3.28 36.15
CA SER A 449 10.91 -3.73 37.07
C SER A 449 10.32 -4.44 38.30
N ALA A 450 10.99 -5.49 38.69
CA ALA A 450 10.67 -6.21 39.92
C ALA A 450 11.93 -6.32 40.79
N GLN A 451 11.74 -6.30 42.11
CA GLN A 451 12.83 -6.46 43.07
C GLN A 451 12.45 -7.56 44.06
N THR A 452 13.45 -8.29 44.48
CA THR A 452 13.32 -9.31 45.54
C THR A 452 14.57 -9.36 46.35
N GLN A 453 14.44 -9.87 47.59
CA GLN A 453 15.59 -10.09 48.48
C GLN A 453 15.55 -11.49 49.07
N SER A 454 16.72 -11.96 49.52
CA SER A 454 16.82 -13.24 50.21
C SER A 454 16.13 -13.22 51.56
N ALA A 455 15.59 -14.36 51.97
CA ALA A 455 14.92 -14.48 53.27
C ALA A 455 15.90 -14.36 54.47
N LEU A 456 17.14 -14.72 54.27
CA LEU A 456 18.19 -14.67 55.28
C LEU A 456 19.41 -13.90 54.73
N PRO A 457 20.20 -13.28 55.66
CA PRO A 457 21.44 -12.64 55.31
C PRO A 457 22.41 -13.64 54.66
N LEU A 458 23.26 -13.13 53.76
CA LEU A 458 24.33 -13.88 53.11
C LEU A 458 25.37 -14.34 54.15
N ALA A 459 25.71 -15.63 54.14
CA ALA A 459 26.77 -16.17 54.94
C ALA A 459 28.11 -16.08 54.23
N ALA A 460 29.23 -16.10 54.97
CA ALA A 460 30.55 -16.31 54.37
C ALA A 460 30.64 -17.72 53.78
N ALA A 461 31.18 -17.86 52.58
CA ALA A 461 31.30 -19.17 51.92
C ALA A 461 32.35 -20.02 52.58
N THR A 462 31.95 -21.22 53.00
CA THR A 462 32.82 -22.25 53.59
C THR A 462 33.30 -23.30 52.58
N SER A 463 32.63 -23.38 51.41
CA SER A 463 32.98 -24.31 50.33
C SER A 463 32.91 -23.60 48.96
N ARG A 464 31.73 -23.59 48.32
CA ARG A 464 31.53 -22.95 47.00
C ARG A 464 30.87 -21.57 47.16
N PRO A 465 31.55 -20.47 46.77
CA PRO A 465 30.98 -19.15 46.82
C PRO A 465 29.91 -19.01 45.76
N LEU A 466 28.98 -18.05 45.98
CA LEU A 466 28.04 -17.60 44.98
C LEU A 466 28.78 -16.87 43.86
N ASP A 467 28.83 -17.50 42.69
CA ASP A 467 29.47 -16.96 41.51
C ASP A 467 28.45 -16.65 40.40
N ARG A 468 28.94 -15.98 39.35
CA ARG A 468 28.10 -15.65 38.20
C ARG A 468 27.50 -16.90 37.55
N ALA A 469 28.22 -18.01 37.50
CA ALA A 469 27.75 -19.25 36.89
C ALA A 469 26.54 -19.83 37.65
N LEU A 470 26.64 -19.88 38.99
CA LEU A 470 25.55 -20.38 39.87
C LEU A 470 24.32 -19.47 39.81
N ILE A 471 24.54 -18.13 39.77
CA ILE A 471 23.44 -17.15 39.59
C ILE A 471 22.76 -17.40 38.25
N THR A 472 23.49 -17.52 37.15
CA THR A 472 22.95 -17.81 35.83
C THR A 472 22.14 -19.09 35.82
N GLU A 473 22.70 -20.17 36.40
CA GLU A 473 22.08 -21.49 36.41
C GLU A 473 20.82 -21.56 37.28
N LYS A 474 20.77 -20.91 38.45
CA LYS A 474 19.68 -21.09 39.42
C LYS A 474 18.72 -19.90 39.50
N LEU A 475 19.22 -18.68 39.37
CA LEU A 475 18.41 -17.46 39.44
C LEU A 475 17.91 -17.02 38.05
N CYS A 476 18.74 -17.08 37.00
CA CYS A 476 18.45 -16.58 35.70
C CYS A 476 17.96 -17.65 34.70
N ALA A 477 17.82 -18.90 35.12
CA ALA A 477 17.20 -19.95 34.28
C ALA A 477 15.69 -19.85 34.31
N PHE A 478 15.13 -18.91 33.55
CA PHE A 478 13.69 -18.55 33.56
C PHE A 478 12.76 -19.62 32.98
N GLY A 479 13.29 -20.64 32.28
CA GLY A 479 12.57 -21.86 31.91
C GLY A 479 11.33 -21.58 31.04
N GLU A 480 10.15 -22.03 31.49
CA GLU A 480 8.86 -21.87 30.84
C GLU A 480 8.21 -20.49 31.07
N SER A 481 8.86 -19.60 31.85
CA SER A 481 8.32 -18.24 32.02
C SER A 481 8.42 -17.43 30.72
N PRO A 482 7.64 -16.36 30.57
CA PRO A 482 7.65 -15.51 29.37
C PRO A 482 8.92 -14.64 29.26
N PHE A 483 9.96 -14.90 30.07
CA PHE A 483 11.17 -14.09 30.14
C PHE A 483 12.43 -14.88 29.76
N GLU A 484 13.43 -14.15 29.23
CA GLU A 484 14.76 -14.66 28.98
C GLU A 484 15.84 -13.67 29.43
N LEU A 485 17.00 -14.18 29.88
CA LEU A 485 18.08 -13.32 30.33
C LEU A 485 18.78 -12.61 29.17
N ARG A 486 18.80 -11.26 29.19
CA ARG A 486 19.58 -10.43 28.28
C ARG A 486 20.96 -10.08 28.87
N THR A 487 20.96 -9.45 30.01
CA THR A 487 22.22 -9.08 30.72
C THR A 487 22.15 -9.47 32.19
N LEU A 488 23.30 -9.81 32.73
CA LEU A 488 23.49 -10.08 34.17
C LEU A 488 24.61 -9.18 34.70
N SER A 489 24.28 -8.33 35.65
CA SER A 489 25.27 -7.57 36.45
C SER A 489 25.37 -8.17 37.84
N VAL A 490 26.56 -8.45 38.29
CA VAL A 490 26.81 -9.06 39.61
C VAL A 490 27.82 -8.20 40.37
N ASP A 491 27.32 -7.69 41.51
CA ASP A 491 28.10 -6.86 42.45
C ASP A 491 28.06 -7.49 43.83
N LEU A 492 28.98 -8.42 44.10
CA LEU A 492 29.09 -9.16 45.38
C LEU A 492 30.37 -8.81 46.07
N GLU A 493 30.30 -8.36 47.31
CA GLU A 493 31.46 -8.07 48.16
C GLU A 493 31.84 -9.28 49.01
N GLY A 494 33.00 -9.85 48.70
CA GLY A 494 33.56 -11.03 49.40
C GLY A 494 33.02 -12.36 48.89
N ALA A 495 33.49 -13.44 49.48
CA ALA A 495 33.04 -14.80 49.20
C ALA A 495 31.72 -15.08 49.98
N VAL A 496 30.59 -14.85 49.37
CA VAL A 496 29.26 -15.04 49.94
C VAL A 496 28.65 -16.37 49.56
N ALA A 497 27.77 -16.92 50.39
CA ALA A 497 27.03 -18.16 50.14
C ALA A 497 25.54 -17.98 50.34
N ILE A 498 24.76 -18.65 49.49
CA ILE A 498 23.31 -18.73 49.57
C ILE A 498 22.82 -20.09 49.03
N SER A 499 21.73 -20.60 49.53
CA SER A 499 21.22 -21.89 49.07
C SER A 499 20.65 -21.81 47.63
N PRO A 500 20.86 -22.83 46.78
CA PRO A 500 20.22 -22.88 45.44
C PRO A 500 18.69 -22.86 45.48
N SER A 501 18.06 -23.32 46.56
CA SER A 501 16.62 -23.26 46.77
C SER A 501 16.14 -21.81 46.94
N GLU A 502 16.92 -21.00 47.61
CA GLU A 502 16.60 -19.57 47.80
C GLU A 502 16.73 -18.79 46.48
N LEU A 503 17.75 -19.04 45.70
CA LEU A 503 17.85 -18.46 44.36
C LEU A 503 16.65 -18.82 43.45
N LYS A 504 16.17 -20.06 43.55
CA LYS A 504 14.97 -20.47 42.82
C LYS A 504 13.70 -19.78 43.32
N ARG A 505 13.56 -19.57 44.64
CA ARG A 505 12.49 -18.81 45.26
C ARG A 505 12.49 -17.36 44.74
N MET A 506 13.64 -16.73 44.80
CA MET A 506 13.82 -15.35 44.33
C MET A 506 13.50 -15.23 42.83
N ARG A 507 13.92 -16.18 42.00
CA ARG A 507 13.56 -16.23 40.58
C ARG A 507 12.03 -16.24 40.39
N ARG A 508 11.29 -17.12 41.09
CA ARG A 508 9.83 -17.16 41.01
C ARG A 508 9.20 -15.84 41.41
N ALA A 509 9.63 -15.25 42.52
CA ALA A 509 9.14 -13.97 43.00
C ALA A 509 9.33 -12.84 41.96
N LEU A 510 10.47 -12.83 41.27
CA LEU A 510 10.72 -11.88 40.20
C LEU A 510 9.82 -12.11 38.99
N THR A 511 9.67 -13.36 38.53
CA THR A 511 8.82 -13.69 37.40
C THR A 511 7.36 -13.40 37.66
N ASP A 512 6.87 -13.74 38.88
CA ASP A 512 5.48 -13.48 39.27
C ASP A 512 5.22 -11.96 39.33
N ALA A 513 6.11 -11.18 39.94
CA ALA A 513 5.97 -9.73 40.04
C ALA A 513 6.07 -9.00 38.67
N LEU A 514 6.88 -9.48 37.76
CA LEU A 514 6.93 -8.94 36.38
C LEU A 514 5.68 -9.34 35.59
N THR A 515 5.18 -10.57 35.78
CA THR A 515 3.96 -11.06 35.12
C THR A 515 2.72 -10.30 35.62
N GLU A 516 2.62 -10.02 36.93
CA GLU A 516 1.54 -9.21 37.49
C GLU A 516 1.51 -7.78 36.93
N GLN A 517 2.67 -7.25 36.51
CA GLN A 517 2.76 -5.96 35.81
C GLN A 517 2.37 -6.04 34.32
N GLN A 518 2.10 -7.21 33.77
CA GLN A 518 1.54 -7.43 32.44
C GLN A 518 0.03 -7.14 32.43
N THR A 519 -0.45 -6.15 33.16
CA THR A 519 -1.85 -5.78 33.16
C THR A 519 -2.27 -5.26 31.77
N PRO A 520 -3.47 -5.64 31.30
CA PRO A 520 -4.07 -5.04 30.12
C PRO A 520 -4.05 -3.51 30.24
N ARG A 521 -3.78 -2.83 29.15
CA ARG A 521 -3.88 -1.35 29.15
C ARG A 521 -5.29 -0.94 29.56
N ALA A 522 -5.39 0.05 30.43
CA ALA A 522 -6.68 0.61 30.77
C ALA A 522 -7.40 1.10 29.49
N PRO A 523 -8.71 0.81 29.35
CA PRO A 523 -9.49 1.32 28.24
C PRO A 523 -9.33 2.84 28.10
N ARG A 524 -9.10 3.32 26.88
CA ARG A 524 -9.06 4.76 26.67
C ARG A 524 -10.45 5.36 26.78
N GLU A 525 -10.53 6.55 27.32
CA GLU A 525 -11.75 7.35 27.27
C GLU A 525 -12.05 7.74 25.84
N VAL A 526 -13.29 7.63 25.44
CA VAL A 526 -13.77 8.00 24.11
C VAL A 526 -14.94 8.95 24.22
N THR A 527 -15.02 9.84 23.25
CA THR A 527 -16.13 10.80 23.11
C THR A 527 -16.96 10.43 21.87
N SER A 528 -18.12 11.04 21.74
CA SER A 528 -18.87 11.06 20.48
C SER A 528 -18.39 12.21 19.60
N ALA A 529 -18.30 11.93 18.32
CA ALA A 529 -17.94 12.95 17.36
C ALA A 529 -19.00 14.05 17.27
N ARG A 530 -18.56 15.25 16.89
CA ARG A 530 -19.48 16.36 16.61
C ARG A 530 -20.39 15.99 15.43
N ALA A 531 -21.71 16.15 15.63
CA ALA A 531 -22.67 15.95 14.56
C ALA A 531 -22.41 16.94 13.41
N LEU A 532 -22.53 16.44 12.16
CA LEU A 532 -22.48 17.30 10.99
C LEU A 532 -23.80 18.04 10.85
N SER A 533 -23.72 19.34 10.51
CA SER A 533 -24.89 20.12 10.15
C SER A 533 -25.42 19.66 8.79
N ARG A 534 -26.70 19.44 8.68
CA ARG A 534 -27.34 19.28 7.37
C ARG A 534 -27.53 20.67 6.75
N PHE A 535 -27.18 20.79 5.49
CA PHE A 535 -27.38 22.03 4.77
C PHE A 535 -28.76 22.00 4.10
N SER A 536 -29.60 23.01 4.39
CA SER A 536 -30.86 23.21 3.67
C SER A 536 -30.54 23.65 2.24
N VAL A 537 -31.26 23.12 1.26
CA VAL A 537 -31.21 23.60 -0.13
C VAL A 537 -31.64 25.05 -0.17
N SER A 538 -30.68 25.98 -0.26
CA SER A 538 -30.95 27.39 -0.52
C SER A 538 -31.27 27.50 -2.03
N GLU A 539 -32.36 28.12 -2.38
CA GLU A 539 -32.67 28.41 -3.78
C GLU A 539 -31.60 29.30 -4.39
N ALA A 540 -30.68 28.70 -5.16
CA ALA A 540 -29.70 29.45 -5.94
C ALA A 540 -30.34 29.81 -7.28
N ALA A 541 -30.61 31.10 -7.48
CA ALA A 541 -31.12 31.65 -8.72
C ALA A 541 -30.15 31.67 -9.90
N SER A 542 -28.93 31.03 -9.77
CA SER A 542 -27.91 31.06 -10.81
C SER A 542 -28.06 29.94 -11.85
N ARG A 543 -27.82 30.28 -13.12
CA ARG A 543 -27.72 29.30 -14.20
C ARG A 543 -26.63 28.29 -13.92
N PRO A 544 -26.87 26.96 -14.13
CA PRO A 544 -25.83 25.97 -14.01
C PRO A 544 -24.68 26.22 -15.00
N LEU A 545 -23.43 26.06 -14.51
CA LEU A 545 -22.21 26.25 -15.29
C LEU A 545 -21.76 24.92 -15.91
N LEU A 546 -21.40 24.97 -17.18
CA LEU A 546 -20.63 23.92 -17.85
C LEU A 546 -19.15 24.30 -17.77
N ILE A 547 -18.30 23.41 -17.30
CA ILE A 547 -16.87 23.65 -17.08
C ILE A 547 -16.08 22.62 -17.88
N PRO A 548 -15.49 23.00 -19.02
CA PRO A 548 -14.65 22.11 -19.78
C PRO A 548 -13.25 22.00 -19.13
N LEU A 549 -12.77 20.78 -18.92
CA LEU A 549 -11.37 20.48 -18.60
C LEU A 549 -10.67 19.99 -19.85
N LEU A 550 -9.70 20.78 -20.32
CA LEU A 550 -9.10 20.66 -21.64
C LEU A 550 -7.59 20.37 -21.54
N ARG A 551 -7.09 19.55 -22.47
CA ARG A 551 -5.71 19.05 -22.46
C ARG A 551 -4.87 19.48 -23.67
N THR A 552 -5.48 20.03 -24.73
CA THR A 552 -4.78 20.48 -25.92
C THR A 552 -5.18 21.90 -26.35
N ILE A 553 -4.32 22.56 -27.13
CA ILE A 553 -4.58 23.89 -27.65
C ILE A 553 -5.82 23.90 -28.59
N GLU A 554 -5.98 22.83 -29.36
CA GLU A 554 -7.09 22.69 -30.31
C GLU A 554 -8.45 22.60 -29.57
N GLN A 555 -8.48 21.87 -28.45
CA GLN A 555 -9.66 21.81 -27.58
C GLN A 555 -9.96 23.18 -26.96
N VAL A 556 -8.92 23.91 -26.52
CA VAL A 556 -9.07 25.26 -25.94
C VAL A 556 -9.61 26.23 -26.99
N ASP A 557 -9.05 26.26 -28.19
CA ASP A 557 -9.49 27.15 -29.27
C ASP A 557 -10.96 26.85 -29.66
N ARG A 558 -11.33 25.56 -29.67
CA ARG A 558 -12.72 25.18 -29.98
C ARG A 558 -13.68 25.60 -28.87
N ALA A 559 -13.37 25.39 -27.62
CA ALA A 559 -14.18 25.83 -26.50
C ALA A 559 -14.36 27.34 -26.47
N ILE A 560 -13.30 28.12 -26.74
CA ILE A 560 -13.35 29.57 -26.84
C ILE A 560 -14.26 30.01 -27.99
N ALA A 561 -14.18 29.39 -29.15
CA ALA A 561 -15.02 29.70 -30.31
C ALA A 561 -16.53 29.50 -30.01
N MET A 562 -16.88 28.61 -29.07
CA MET A 562 -18.24 28.29 -28.66
C MET A 562 -18.65 28.94 -27.32
N LYS A 563 -17.84 29.81 -26.73
CA LYS A 563 -18.02 30.30 -25.36
C LYS A 563 -19.39 30.91 -25.10
N ASP A 564 -19.91 31.72 -26.05
CA ASP A 564 -21.18 32.42 -25.91
C ASP A 564 -22.36 31.46 -26.06
N GLU A 565 -22.29 30.52 -27.01
CA GLU A 565 -23.29 29.47 -27.21
C GLU A 565 -23.41 28.56 -25.97
N LEU A 566 -22.25 28.12 -25.44
CA LEU A 566 -22.19 27.24 -24.28
C LEU A 566 -22.38 27.99 -22.93
N GLY A 567 -22.31 29.32 -22.94
CA GLY A 567 -22.33 30.15 -21.74
C GLY A 567 -21.17 29.85 -20.80
N LEU A 568 -19.95 29.69 -21.34
CA LEU A 568 -18.78 29.40 -20.56
C LEU A 568 -18.32 30.61 -19.73
N VAL A 569 -17.93 30.36 -18.50
CA VAL A 569 -17.36 31.33 -17.57
C VAL A 569 -15.94 30.90 -17.17
N ASP A 570 -15.77 29.63 -16.83
CA ASP A 570 -14.54 29.03 -16.37
C ASP A 570 -14.06 27.97 -17.38
N ILE A 571 -12.74 27.88 -17.59
CA ILE A 571 -12.08 26.77 -18.30
C ILE A 571 -10.97 26.20 -17.40
N GLU A 572 -10.95 24.90 -17.27
CA GLU A 572 -9.90 24.17 -16.58
C GLU A 572 -8.90 23.61 -17.57
N LEU A 573 -7.61 23.79 -17.28
CA LEU A 573 -6.48 23.38 -18.13
C LEU A 573 -5.67 22.30 -17.44
N ASP A 574 -5.64 21.11 -18.04
CA ASP A 574 -4.86 19.95 -17.61
C ASP A 574 -3.82 19.55 -18.66
N PHE A 575 -2.92 20.44 -18.97
CA PHE A 575 -1.82 20.19 -19.90
C PHE A 575 -0.76 19.33 -19.20
N MET A 576 -0.91 18.03 -19.27
CA MET A 576 -0.17 17.05 -18.47
C MET A 576 1.36 17.21 -18.61
N GLU A 577 1.88 17.52 -19.81
CA GLU A 577 3.31 17.79 -20.05
C GLU A 577 3.69 19.26 -19.86
N LEU A 578 2.76 20.15 -19.54
CA LEU A 578 2.90 21.60 -19.44
C LEU A 578 3.36 22.30 -20.75
N VAL A 579 3.46 21.58 -21.85
CA VAL A 579 3.77 22.14 -23.17
C VAL A 579 2.54 22.89 -23.70
N GLY A 580 2.71 24.14 -24.12
CA GLY A 580 1.62 24.98 -24.60
C GLY A 580 0.73 25.60 -23.53
N LEU A 581 0.87 25.22 -22.24
CA LEU A 581 0.03 25.73 -21.14
C LEU A 581 0.00 27.25 -21.05
N GLY A 582 1.16 27.93 -21.18
CA GLY A 582 1.23 29.40 -21.14
C GLY A 582 0.42 30.04 -22.24
N VAL A 583 0.50 29.49 -23.47
CA VAL A 583 -0.29 29.96 -24.63
C VAL A 583 -1.78 29.75 -24.39
N ALA A 584 -2.18 28.60 -23.84
CA ALA A 584 -3.57 28.32 -23.50
C ALA A 584 -4.13 29.31 -22.47
N VAL A 585 -3.35 29.61 -21.40
CA VAL A 585 -3.72 30.61 -20.38
C VAL A 585 -3.97 32.00 -21.01
N GLU A 586 -3.07 32.43 -21.88
CA GLU A 586 -3.21 33.74 -22.57
C GLU A 586 -4.45 33.78 -23.47
N ARG A 587 -4.73 32.70 -24.21
CA ARG A 587 -5.91 32.61 -25.11
C ARG A 587 -7.23 32.64 -24.32
N VAL A 588 -7.33 31.86 -23.23
CA VAL A 588 -8.52 31.82 -22.37
C VAL A 588 -8.77 33.21 -21.77
N ARG A 589 -7.72 33.86 -21.26
CA ARG A 589 -7.81 35.21 -20.68
C ARG A 589 -8.18 36.27 -21.72
N ALA A 590 -7.60 36.21 -22.92
CA ALA A 590 -7.94 37.11 -24.03
C ALA A 590 -9.42 36.95 -24.47
N ALA A 591 -9.98 35.77 -24.32
CA ALA A 591 -11.40 35.51 -24.57
C ALA A 591 -12.33 36.03 -23.45
N GLY A 592 -11.81 36.59 -22.35
CA GLY A 592 -12.59 37.09 -21.22
C GLY A 592 -13.11 35.99 -20.29
N LEU A 593 -12.52 34.80 -20.36
CA LEU A 593 -12.87 33.65 -19.52
C LEU A 593 -11.89 33.52 -18.35
N LYS A 594 -12.36 32.93 -17.25
CA LYS A 594 -11.48 32.56 -16.12
C LYS A 594 -10.72 31.28 -16.44
N VAL A 595 -9.44 31.26 -16.06
CA VAL A 595 -8.57 30.11 -16.25
C VAL A 595 -8.20 29.48 -14.92
N ILE A 596 -8.48 28.18 -14.81
CA ILE A 596 -8.10 27.35 -13.67
C ILE A 596 -7.06 26.33 -14.15
N ILE A 597 -5.91 26.24 -13.50
CA ILE A 597 -4.85 25.31 -13.88
C ILE A 597 -4.85 24.12 -12.93
N ALA A 598 -4.91 22.91 -13.49
CA ALA A 598 -4.74 21.67 -12.73
C ALA A 598 -3.27 21.42 -12.40
N THR A 599 -3.00 21.08 -11.13
CA THR A 599 -1.68 20.62 -10.70
C THR A 599 -1.42 19.20 -11.20
N PRO A 600 -0.16 18.71 -11.27
CA PRO A 600 0.11 17.28 -11.38
C PRO A 600 -0.69 16.50 -10.32
N ARG A 601 -1.06 15.26 -10.62
CA ARG A 601 -1.89 14.45 -9.69
C ARG A 601 -1.14 14.13 -8.39
N VAL A 602 0.15 13.95 -8.46
CA VAL A 602 1.06 13.77 -7.33
C VAL A 602 2.29 14.63 -7.51
N GLN A 603 2.93 15.00 -6.41
CA GLN A 603 4.17 15.77 -6.41
C GLN A 603 5.11 15.13 -5.39
N LYS A 604 6.36 14.90 -5.80
CA LYS A 604 7.42 14.36 -4.95
C LYS A 604 8.32 15.46 -4.42
N PRO A 605 9.09 15.22 -3.34
CA PRO A 605 10.06 16.17 -2.84
C PRO A 605 11.09 16.52 -3.92
N GLY A 606 11.26 17.82 -4.20
CA GLY A 606 12.13 18.32 -5.26
C GLY A 606 11.39 18.73 -6.53
N GLU A 607 10.08 18.53 -6.61
CA GLU A 607 9.24 18.93 -7.76
C GLU A 607 8.46 20.25 -7.53
N GLU A 608 8.74 20.99 -6.47
CA GLU A 608 8.07 22.25 -6.10
C GLU A 608 8.25 23.37 -7.18
N GLY A 609 9.09 23.09 -8.18
CA GLY A 609 9.25 23.94 -9.36
C GLY A 609 7.97 24.11 -10.16
N TYR A 610 7.07 23.11 -10.15
CA TYR A 610 5.78 23.19 -10.85
C TYR A 610 4.89 24.25 -10.24
N ASP A 611 4.76 24.30 -8.93
CA ASP A 611 3.93 25.27 -8.21
C ASP A 611 4.40 26.71 -8.48
N ARG A 612 5.72 26.93 -8.48
CA ARG A 612 6.30 28.23 -8.84
C ARG A 612 5.99 28.63 -10.29
N ARG A 613 5.93 27.67 -11.21
CA ARG A 613 5.56 27.91 -12.61
C ARG A 613 4.08 28.28 -12.72
N PHE A 614 3.19 27.60 -12.01
CA PHE A 614 1.77 27.94 -12.01
C PHE A 614 1.51 29.34 -11.45
N ARG A 615 2.16 29.72 -10.36
CA ARG A 615 2.06 31.09 -9.83
C ARG A 615 2.50 32.17 -10.84
N LYS A 616 3.54 31.91 -11.62
CA LYS A 616 4.01 32.85 -12.66
C LYS A 616 3.00 33.05 -13.79
N LEU A 617 2.18 32.05 -14.09
CA LEU A 617 1.10 32.14 -15.08
C LEU A 617 -0.08 32.94 -14.55
N ALA A 618 -0.14 33.22 -13.25
CA ALA A 618 -1.16 34.00 -12.56
C ALA A 618 -2.59 33.60 -12.96
N PRO A 619 -3.00 32.31 -12.86
CA PRO A 619 -4.34 31.89 -13.20
C PRO A 619 -5.38 32.49 -12.26
N ASP A 620 -6.66 32.46 -12.64
CA ASP A 620 -7.76 32.85 -11.75
C ASP A 620 -7.99 31.82 -10.64
N GLY A 621 -7.63 30.55 -10.88
CA GLY A 621 -7.69 29.48 -9.89
C GLY A 621 -6.70 28.34 -10.12
N ILE A 622 -6.52 27.52 -9.08
CA ILE A 622 -5.73 26.29 -9.10
C ILE A 622 -6.66 25.12 -8.78
N LEU A 623 -6.65 24.09 -9.61
CA LEU A 623 -7.29 22.80 -9.35
C LEU A 623 -6.28 21.89 -8.66
N ALA A 624 -6.33 21.84 -7.33
CA ALA A 624 -5.42 21.06 -6.50
C ALA A 624 -5.75 19.56 -6.56
N ARG A 625 -4.77 18.73 -6.92
CA ARG A 625 -4.91 17.28 -7.08
C ARG A 625 -4.22 16.46 -5.98
N HIS A 626 -3.45 17.09 -5.11
CA HIS A 626 -2.75 16.46 -4.00
C HIS A 626 -2.68 17.42 -2.78
N LEU A 627 -2.50 16.85 -1.59
CA LEU A 627 -2.50 17.62 -0.34
C LEU A 627 -1.38 18.67 -0.27
N GLY A 628 -0.25 18.42 -0.93
CA GLY A 628 0.84 19.39 -1.02
C GLY A 628 0.42 20.66 -1.76
N ALA A 629 -0.35 20.54 -2.86
CA ALA A 629 -0.91 21.69 -3.57
C ALA A 629 -1.93 22.45 -2.71
N VAL A 630 -2.78 21.73 -1.96
CA VAL A 630 -3.72 22.37 -1.02
C VAL A 630 -2.95 23.24 -0.03
N GLU A 631 -1.92 22.70 0.61
CA GLU A 631 -1.07 23.45 1.56
C GLU A 631 -0.38 24.64 0.91
N HIS A 632 0.17 24.43 -0.29
CA HIS A 632 0.97 25.44 -0.97
C HIS A 632 0.13 26.66 -1.41
N PHE A 633 -1.10 26.43 -1.89
CA PHE A 633 -1.93 27.48 -2.50
C PHE A 633 -3.04 28.03 -1.60
N ARG A 634 -3.32 27.44 -0.42
CA ARG A 634 -4.43 27.87 0.46
C ARG A 634 -4.38 29.31 0.93
N HIS A 635 -3.22 29.96 0.82
CA HIS A 635 -3.00 31.35 1.23
C HIS A 635 -2.96 32.32 0.04
N ASP A 636 -3.15 31.86 -1.21
CA ASP A 636 -3.02 32.71 -2.40
C ASP A 636 -4.26 33.60 -2.67
N GLY A 637 -5.26 33.55 -1.81
CA GLY A 637 -6.48 34.35 -1.87
C GLY A 637 -7.77 33.59 -1.92
N GLU A 638 -8.84 34.19 -1.39
CA GLU A 638 -10.17 33.56 -1.37
C GLU A 638 -10.69 33.35 -2.79
N GLY A 639 -11.36 32.22 -3.00
CA GLY A 639 -11.99 31.87 -4.27
C GLY A 639 -11.06 31.28 -5.34
N ARG A 640 -9.79 31.07 -5.04
CA ARG A 640 -8.78 30.62 -6.03
C ARG A 640 -8.38 29.16 -5.96
N LEU A 641 -8.78 28.43 -4.93
CA LEU A 641 -8.35 27.04 -4.75
C LEU A 641 -9.55 26.10 -4.93
N HIS A 642 -9.43 25.18 -5.86
CA HIS A 642 -10.42 24.16 -6.20
C HIS A 642 -9.83 22.79 -5.93
N GLY A 643 -10.61 21.86 -5.39
CA GLY A 643 -10.18 20.49 -5.14
C GLY A 643 -10.63 19.53 -6.23
N ASP A 644 -9.72 18.66 -6.70
CA ASP A 644 -10.05 17.65 -7.69
C ASP A 644 -10.41 16.29 -7.06
N PHE A 645 -10.99 15.38 -7.85
CA PHE A 645 -11.42 14.04 -7.45
C PHE A 645 -10.33 13.23 -6.72
N SER A 646 -9.07 13.44 -7.08
CA SER A 646 -7.91 12.75 -6.50
C SER A 646 -7.62 13.08 -5.03
N LEU A 647 -8.31 14.07 -4.46
CA LEU A 647 -8.37 14.32 -3.02
C LEU A 647 -9.30 13.35 -2.27
N ASN A 648 -9.97 12.46 -3.00
CA ASN A 648 -10.74 11.33 -2.50
C ASN A 648 -11.88 11.70 -1.54
N ALA A 649 -12.63 12.75 -1.84
CA ALA A 649 -13.79 13.14 -1.05
C ALA A 649 -14.99 12.24 -1.36
N THR A 650 -15.28 11.29 -0.48
CA THR A 650 -16.39 10.32 -0.60
C THR A 650 -17.47 10.49 0.46
N ASN A 651 -17.29 11.40 1.41
CA ASN A 651 -18.26 11.68 2.47
C ASN A 651 -18.19 13.15 2.89
N ALA A 652 -19.23 13.60 3.58
CA ALA A 652 -19.38 14.97 3.99
C ALA A 652 -18.28 15.44 4.96
N ARG A 653 -17.76 14.55 5.85
CA ARG A 653 -16.66 14.93 6.77
C ARG A 653 -15.39 15.24 6.00
N THR A 654 -15.03 14.44 5.02
CA THR A 654 -13.85 14.68 4.16
C THR A 654 -14.04 15.95 3.34
N ALA A 655 -15.21 16.11 2.71
CA ALA A 655 -15.51 17.29 1.91
C ALA A 655 -15.43 18.57 2.73
N LEU A 656 -16.08 18.62 3.91
CA LEU A 656 -16.05 19.78 4.80
C LEU A 656 -14.64 20.04 5.35
N THR A 657 -13.88 18.99 5.65
CA THR A 657 -12.48 19.13 6.09
C THR A 657 -11.62 19.80 5.01
N LEU A 658 -11.78 19.39 3.75
CA LEU A 658 -11.08 20.00 2.62
C LEU A 658 -11.51 21.44 2.39
N LEU A 659 -12.81 21.75 2.50
CA LEU A 659 -13.33 23.14 2.42
C LEU A 659 -12.78 24.01 3.57
N ASP A 660 -12.69 23.48 4.78
CA ASP A 660 -12.08 24.16 5.93
C ASP A 660 -10.58 24.47 5.70
N LEU A 661 -9.89 23.68 4.87
CA LEU A 661 -8.51 23.93 4.45
C LEU A 661 -8.39 25.04 3.38
N GLY A 662 -9.50 25.68 2.97
CA GLY A 662 -9.51 26.83 2.09
C GLY A 662 -9.94 26.53 0.65
N LEU A 663 -10.46 25.31 0.36
CA LEU A 663 -11.00 25.05 -0.96
C LEU A 663 -12.32 25.82 -1.20
N THR A 664 -12.44 26.42 -2.39
CA THR A 664 -13.65 27.11 -2.83
C THR A 664 -14.70 26.15 -3.33
N THR A 665 -14.29 25.17 -4.15
CA THR A 665 -15.13 24.09 -4.66
C THR A 665 -14.37 22.77 -4.57
N LEU A 666 -15.08 21.66 -4.68
CA LEU A 666 -14.53 20.31 -4.58
C LEU A 666 -15.22 19.37 -5.59
N THR A 667 -14.44 18.62 -6.33
CA THR A 667 -14.91 17.51 -7.15
C THR A 667 -14.94 16.24 -6.29
N PRO A 668 -16.12 15.58 -6.13
CA PRO A 668 -16.24 14.30 -5.45
C PRO A 668 -15.38 13.20 -6.08
N ALA A 669 -14.97 12.21 -5.29
CA ALA A 669 -14.23 11.07 -5.79
C ALA A 669 -15.04 10.25 -6.81
N TYR A 670 -14.35 9.66 -7.78
CA TYR A 670 -14.96 8.82 -8.82
C TYR A 670 -15.35 7.42 -8.34
N ASP A 671 -15.07 7.10 -7.08
CA ASP A 671 -15.49 5.86 -6.41
C ASP A 671 -16.97 5.89 -5.94
N LEU A 672 -17.65 7.04 -6.08
CA LEU A 672 -19.06 7.19 -5.68
C LEU A 672 -20.02 6.69 -6.76
N ASP A 673 -21.02 5.90 -6.37
CA ASP A 673 -22.18 5.67 -7.19
C ASP A 673 -23.18 6.85 -7.15
N ALA A 674 -24.22 6.80 -7.97
CA ALA A 674 -25.19 7.87 -8.04
C ALA A 674 -25.94 8.13 -6.72
N THR A 675 -26.19 7.09 -5.92
CA THR A 675 -26.87 7.21 -4.61
C THR A 675 -25.97 7.86 -3.58
N GLN A 676 -24.72 7.43 -3.55
CA GLN A 676 -23.70 7.97 -2.65
C GLN A 676 -23.34 9.42 -2.98
N LEU A 677 -23.24 9.74 -4.28
CA LEU A 677 -23.04 11.11 -4.73
C LEU A 677 -24.19 12.05 -4.31
N LEU A 678 -25.45 11.60 -4.41
CA LEU A 678 -26.60 12.37 -3.95
C LEU A 678 -26.61 12.51 -2.42
N ALA A 679 -26.25 11.47 -1.68
CA ALA A 679 -26.11 11.54 -0.22
C ALA A 679 -25.05 12.58 0.20
N LEU A 680 -23.91 12.64 -0.50
CA LEU A 680 -22.90 13.67 -0.28
C LEU A 680 -23.46 15.09 -0.48
N CYS A 681 -24.33 15.30 -1.48
CA CYS A 681 -24.98 16.59 -1.74
C CYS A 681 -25.91 17.05 -0.60
N GLU A 682 -26.38 16.15 0.26
CA GLU A 682 -27.17 16.50 1.46
C GLU A 682 -26.29 16.98 2.62
N GLY A 683 -25.04 16.49 2.69
CA GLY A 683 -24.10 16.78 3.77
C GLY A 683 -23.13 17.94 3.49
N VAL A 684 -23.13 18.50 2.27
CA VAL A 684 -22.22 19.57 1.84
C VAL A 684 -23.00 20.64 1.10
N PRO A 685 -22.69 21.95 1.26
CA PRO A 685 -23.32 22.98 0.44
C PRO A 685 -23.15 22.66 -1.05
N ALA A 686 -24.25 22.42 -1.77
CA ALA A 686 -24.21 21.99 -3.17
C ALA A 686 -23.51 23.00 -4.10
N SER A 687 -23.49 24.30 -3.73
CA SER A 687 -22.73 25.35 -4.43
C SER A 687 -21.21 25.18 -4.34
N LYS A 688 -20.72 24.33 -3.42
CA LYS A 688 -19.32 24.00 -3.24
C LYS A 688 -18.89 22.74 -4.00
N LEU A 689 -19.84 22.02 -4.60
CA LEU A 689 -19.57 20.82 -5.37
C LEU A 689 -19.48 21.12 -6.86
N GLU A 690 -18.47 20.54 -7.50
CA GLU A 690 -18.31 20.50 -8.94
C GLU A 690 -18.33 19.03 -9.38
N VAL A 691 -19.37 18.63 -10.12
CA VAL A 691 -19.57 17.22 -10.48
C VAL A 691 -19.11 16.97 -11.91
N THR A 692 -18.21 16.00 -12.09
CA THR A 692 -17.81 15.56 -13.43
C THR A 692 -18.91 14.72 -14.05
N VAL A 693 -19.37 15.14 -15.23
CA VAL A 693 -20.52 14.52 -15.93
C VAL A 693 -20.12 13.77 -17.21
N HIS A 694 -18.90 14.00 -17.69
CA HIS A 694 -18.32 13.25 -18.80
C HIS A 694 -16.80 13.15 -18.62
N GLN A 695 -16.25 11.94 -18.76
CA GLN A 695 -14.81 11.71 -18.63
C GLN A 695 -14.39 10.32 -19.10
N HIS A 696 -13.13 10.18 -19.51
CA HIS A 696 -12.46 8.88 -19.51
C HIS A 696 -11.82 8.66 -18.14
N LEU A 697 -12.27 7.62 -17.39
CA LEU A 697 -11.71 7.35 -16.06
C LEU A 697 -10.19 7.10 -16.15
N PRO A 698 -9.38 7.77 -15.32
CA PRO A 698 -7.95 7.49 -15.23
C PRO A 698 -7.71 6.20 -14.44
N LEU A 699 -7.60 5.06 -15.14
CA LEU A 699 -7.48 3.72 -14.58
C LEU A 699 -6.26 3.59 -13.67
N TYR A 700 -5.10 3.92 -14.22
CA TYR A 700 -3.81 3.90 -13.53
C TYR A 700 -3.16 5.27 -13.61
N HIS A 701 -2.55 5.68 -12.51
CA HIS A 701 -1.55 6.74 -12.49
C HIS A 701 -0.28 6.16 -11.89
N THR A 702 0.76 5.99 -12.70
CA THR A 702 1.93 5.19 -12.35
C THR A 702 3.24 5.93 -12.55
N GLU A 703 4.16 5.75 -11.61
CA GLU A 703 5.55 6.19 -11.75
C GLU A 703 6.31 5.40 -12.83
N HIS A 704 5.83 4.20 -13.21
CA HIS A 704 6.40 3.41 -14.28
C HIS A 704 6.03 3.98 -15.65
N CYS A 705 7.03 4.22 -16.50
CA CYS A 705 6.81 4.70 -17.86
C CYS A 705 6.78 3.54 -18.86
N VAL A 706 5.60 3.25 -19.42
CA VAL A 706 5.40 2.20 -20.42
C VAL A 706 6.14 2.52 -21.73
N TYR A 707 6.20 3.81 -22.12
CA TYR A 707 6.96 4.25 -23.28
C TYR A 707 8.45 3.92 -23.16
N SER A 708 9.07 4.30 -22.03
CA SER A 708 10.47 3.98 -21.78
C SER A 708 10.71 2.47 -21.74
N HIS A 709 9.83 1.71 -21.08
CA HIS A 709 9.95 0.27 -20.94
C HIS A 709 9.87 -0.49 -22.28
N THR A 710 8.99 -0.05 -23.20
CA THR A 710 8.66 -0.82 -24.41
C THR A 710 9.29 -0.28 -25.69
N LEU A 711 9.57 1.02 -25.75
CA LEU A 711 10.06 1.70 -26.96
C LEU A 711 11.51 2.20 -26.85
N SER A 712 12.14 2.07 -25.67
CA SER A 712 13.50 2.54 -25.41
C SER A 712 14.32 1.45 -24.70
N LYS A 713 15.63 1.66 -24.65
CA LYS A 713 16.58 0.93 -23.79
C LYS A 713 17.03 1.77 -22.59
N GLY A 714 16.66 3.04 -22.54
CA GLY A 714 16.97 3.95 -21.45
C GLY A 714 16.10 3.63 -20.22
N LYS A 715 16.66 3.86 -19.04
CA LYS A 715 16.00 3.50 -17.76
C LYS A 715 15.13 4.60 -17.18
N ASP A 716 15.39 5.87 -17.54
CA ASP A 716 14.74 7.05 -16.96
C ASP A 716 14.62 8.19 -18.00
N PHE A 717 14.03 9.32 -17.61
CA PHE A 717 13.80 10.47 -18.48
C PHE A 717 15.10 11.08 -19.08
N ARG A 718 16.25 10.82 -18.50
CA ARG A 718 17.56 11.31 -18.97
C ARG A 718 18.13 10.47 -20.09
N THR A 719 17.71 9.20 -20.16
CA THR A 719 18.32 8.19 -21.01
C THR A 719 17.35 7.54 -22.00
N CYS A 720 16.02 7.73 -21.83
CA CYS A 720 15.00 7.06 -22.64
C CYS A 720 14.87 7.62 -24.07
N GLY A 721 15.40 8.80 -24.37
CA GLY A 721 15.25 9.44 -25.67
C GLY A 721 13.84 9.98 -25.97
N ARG A 722 12.96 10.01 -24.98
CA ARG A 722 11.59 10.55 -25.01
C ARG A 722 10.68 10.03 -26.13
N PRO A 723 10.48 8.72 -26.26
CA PRO A 723 9.62 8.18 -27.32
C PRO A 723 8.15 8.63 -27.18
N CYS A 724 7.75 9.19 -26.04
CA CYS A 724 6.43 9.77 -25.82
C CYS A 724 6.18 11.08 -26.58
N GLU A 725 7.22 11.78 -27.05
CA GLU A 725 7.09 12.96 -27.88
C GLU A 725 6.84 12.61 -29.38
N GLU A 726 7.14 11.37 -29.79
CA GLU A 726 7.06 10.90 -31.18
C GLU A 726 5.94 9.89 -31.42
N HIS A 727 5.51 9.16 -30.40
CA HIS A 727 4.59 8.03 -30.54
C HIS A 727 3.37 8.16 -29.63
N LEU A 728 2.24 7.63 -30.08
CA LEU A 728 1.03 7.43 -29.29
C LEU A 728 0.86 5.96 -28.96
N ILE A 729 0.76 5.59 -27.69
CA ILE A 729 0.54 4.21 -27.31
C ILE A 729 -0.83 3.97 -26.68
N HIS A 730 -1.33 2.76 -26.86
CA HIS A 730 -2.50 2.21 -26.20
C HIS A 730 -2.17 0.84 -25.64
N LEU A 731 -2.75 0.52 -24.52
CA LEU A 731 -2.73 -0.82 -23.93
C LEU A 731 -4.07 -1.49 -24.23
N GLN A 732 -4.05 -2.59 -24.99
CA GLN A 732 -5.25 -3.36 -25.26
C GLN A 732 -5.41 -4.44 -24.20
N ASP A 733 -6.57 -4.45 -23.55
CA ASP A 733 -6.93 -5.46 -22.57
C ASP A 733 -7.42 -6.78 -23.23
N THR A 734 -7.75 -7.76 -22.41
CA THR A 734 -8.26 -9.08 -22.88
C THR A 734 -9.66 -9.02 -23.52
N GLN A 735 -10.37 -7.89 -23.39
CA GLN A 735 -11.65 -7.64 -24.02
C GLN A 735 -11.51 -6.90 -25.36
N GLY A 736 -10.30 -6.56 -25.75
CA GLY A 736 -10.02 -5.83 -26.98
C GLY A 736 -10.15 -4.31 -26.88
N LEU A 737 -10.33 -3.76 -25.68
CA LEU A 737 -10.44 -2.33 -25.45
C LEU A 737 -9.03 -1.69 -25.42
N GLN A 738 -8.81 -0.65 -26.21
CA GLN A 738 -7.53 0.07 -26.33
C GLN A 738 -7.52 1.29 -25.43
N HIS A 739 -6.85 1.19 -24.32
CA HIS A 739 -6.72 2.23 -23.30
C HIS A 739 -5.59 3.21 -23.66
N PRO A 740 -5.86 4.51 -23.87
CA PRO A 740 -4.82 5.47 -24.19
C PRO A 740 -3.91 5.72 -23.00
N VAL A 741 -2.61 5.85 -23.28
CA VAL A 741 -1.59 6.17 -22.27
C VAL A 741 -1.05 7.57 -22.54
N ILE A 742 -1.09 8.44 -21.51
CA ILE A 742 -0.58 9.81 -21.58
C ILE A 742 0.48 9.98 -20.50
N VAL A 743 1.58 10.66 -20.87
CA VAL A 743 2.68 10.99 -19.95
C VAL A 743 2.44 12.37 -19.35
N ASP A 744 2.77 12.55 -18.08
CA ASP A 744 2.78 13.86 -17.43
C ASP A 744 4.20 14.46 -17.34
N VAL A 745 4.27 15.67 -16.83
CA VAL A 745 5.52 16.42 -16.66
C VAL A 745 6.55 15.72 -15.76
N GLY A 746 6.09 14.84 -14.87
CA GLY A 746 6.95 14.01 -14.02
C GLY A 746 7.34 12.68 -14.66
N CYS A 747 7.08 12.49 -15.96
CA CYS A 747 7.23 11.22 -16.70
C CYS A 747 6.35 10.07 -16.18
N ARG A 748 5.34 10.37 -15.37
CA ARG A 748 4.34 9.43 -14.92
C ARG A 748 3.35 9.14 -16.05
N ASN A 749 2.89 7.90 -16.10
CA ASN A 749 1.90 7.52 -17.10
C ASN A 749 0.51 7.46 -16.48
N THR A 750 -0.46 8.11 -17.12
CA THR A 750 -1.88 7.89 -16.86
C THR A 750 -2.46 7.05 -17.99
N VAL A 751 -3.04 5.90 -17.61
CA VAL A 751 -3.81 5.05 -18.53
C VAL A 751 -5.27 5.40 -18.35
N PHE A 752 -5.91 5.92 -19.40
CA PHE A 752 -7.32 6.28 -19.37
C PHE A 752 -8.19 5.10 -19.87
N ASN A 753 -9.42 5.01 -19.37
CA ASN A 753 -10.37 4.02 -19.86
C ASN A 753 -10.66 4.28 -21.36
N ALA A 754 -10.73 3.21 -22.12
CA ALA A 754 -11.11 3.26 -23.54
C ALA A 754 -12.54 3.75 -23.78
N LYS A 755 -13.43 3.61 -22.77
CA LYS A 755 -14.82 4.06 -22.81
C LYS A 755 -14.98 5.32 -21.96
N ALA A 756 -15.63 6.34 -22.50
CA ALA A 756 -16.03 7.50 -21.71
C ALA A 756 -17.16 7.12 -20.74
N GLN A 757 -17.14 7.71 -19.54
CA GLN A 757 -18.21 7.61 -18.55
C GLN A 757 -19.11 8.84 -18.63
N SER A 758 -20.43 8.64 -18.52
CA SER A 758 -21.44 9.71 -18.55
C SER A 758 -22.34 9.67 -17.32
N ALA A 759 -22.50 10.81 -16.66
CA ALA A 759 -23.47 11.04 -15.60
C ALA A 759 -24.83 11.59 -16.13
N ALA A 760 -25.08 11.54 -17.42
CA ALA A 760 -26.29 12.15 -18.03
C ALA A 760 -27.59 11.74 -17.33
N SER A 761 -27.73 10.47 -16.92
CA SER A 761 -28.91 9.96 -16.22
C SER A 761 -29.09 10.52 -14.79
N VAL A 762 -28.06 11.13 -14.22
CA VAL A 762 -28.07 11.66 -12.85
C VAL A 762 -28.22 13.19 -12.82
N ILE A 763 -27.95 13.89 -13.93
CA ILE A 763 -27.90 15.36 -13.99
C ILE A 763 -29.24 15.99 -13.48
N GLY A 764 -30.37 15.43 -13.82
CA GLY A 764 -31.65 15.94 -13.34
C GLY A 764 -31.79 15.89 -11.81
N LYS A 765 -31.30 14.82 -11.18
CA LYS A 765 -31.27 14.69 -9.71
C LYS A 765 -30.29 15.68 -9.08
N LEU A 766 -29.12 15.87 -9.70
CA LEU A 766 -28.12 16.83 -9.26
C LEU A 766 -28.59 18.28 -9.34
N LEU A 767 -29.32 18.63 -10.40
CA LEU A 767 -29.98 19.94 -10.53
C LEU A 767 -30.99 20.17 -9.41
N ASN A 768 -31.79 19.15 -9.07
CA ASN A 768 -32.74 19.19 -7.97
C ASN A 768 -32.04 19.27 -6.60
N ALA A 769 -30.86 18.67 -6.45
CA ALA A 769 -30.02 18.82 -5.29
C ALA A 769 -29.24 20.16 -5.25
N ASN A 770 -29.52 21.08 -6.18
CA ASN A 770 -28.92 22.40 -6.30
C ASN A 770 -27.42 22.43 -6.64
N VAL A 771 -26.87 21.36 -7.24
CA VAL A 771 -25.55 21.41 -7.87
C VAL A 771 -25.58 22.36 -9.06
N ARG A 772 -24.55 23.19 -9.19
CA ARG A 772 -24.52 24.23 -10.24
C ARG A 772 -23.24 24.23 -11.07
N ARG A 773 -22.30 23.34 -10.80
CA ARG A 773 -21.04 23.22 -11.54
C ARG A 773 -20.91 21.82 -12.10
N TYR A 774 -20.86 21.72 -13.42
CA TYR A 774 -20.83 20.45 -14.16
C TYR A 774 -19.58 20.39 -15.03
N ARG A 775 -18.66 19.52 -14.72
CA ARG A 775 -17.39 19.36 -15.45
C ARG A 775 -17.52 18.35 -16.58
N VAL A 776 -16.97 18.70 -17.74
CA VAL A 776 -16.77 17.81 -18.89
C VAL A 776 -15.27 17.70 -19.13
N GLU A 777 -14.70 16.50 -18.94
CA GLU A 777 -13.27 16.24 -19.16
C GLU A 777 -13.03 15.60 -20.53
N LEU A 778 -12.11 16.18 -21.29
CA LEU A 778 -11.68 15.69 -22.59
C LEU A 778 -10.24 15.19 -22.52
N VAL A 779 -9.91 14.11 -23.23
CA VAL A 779 -8.57 13.48 -23.21
C VAL A 779 -7.86 13.68 -24.56
N ARG A 780 -8.36 13.07 -25.63
CA ARG A 780 -7.78 13.13 -26.98
C ARG A 780 -8.84 13.46 -28.05
N GLU A 781 -9.98 13.93 -27.64
CA GLU A 781 -11.07 14.34 -28.54
C GLU A 781 -10.58 15.43 -29.49
N THR A 782 -10.88 15.25 -30.76
CA THR A 782 -10.61 16.20 -31.82
C THR A 782 -11.43 17.48 -31.63
N THR A 783 -11.15 18.51 -32.42
CA THR A 783 -11.89 19.77 -32.42
C THR A 783 -13.40 19.58 -32.58
N ASP A 784 -13.82 18.68 -33.52
CA ASP A 784 -15.23 18.43 -33.79
C ASP A 784 -15.90 17.59 -32.70
N GLU A 785 -15.21 16.56 -32.19
CA GLU A 785 -15.65 15.76 -31.04
C GLU A 785 -15.81 16.62 -29.78
N THR A 786 -14.86 17.52 -29.52
CA THR A 786 -14.95 18.51 -28.45
C THR A 786 -16.23 19.30 -28.51
N ALA A 787 -16.55 19.84 -29.68
CA ALA A 787 -17.79 20.60 -29.89
C ALA A 787 -19.03 19.75 -29.62
N HIS A 788 -19.08 18.54 -30.17
CA HIS A 788 -20.23 17.64 -30.01
C HIS A 788 -20.52 17.28 -28.54
N VAL A 789 -19.45 16.95 -27.79
CA VAL A 789 -19.59 16.59 -26.36
C VAL A 789 -20.08 17.80 -25.57
N LEU A 790 -19.39 18.95 -25.69
CA LEU A 790 -19.74 20.15 -24.92
C LEU A 790 -21.19 20.61 -25.22
N THR A 791 -21.62 20.60 -26.50
CA THR A 791 -23.01 20.97 -26.89
C THR A 791 -24.02 19.99 -26.29
N ALA A 792 -23.77 18.68 -26.38
CA ALA A 792 -24.69 17.67 -25.84
C ALA A 792 -24.93 17.85 -24.32
N TYR A 793 -23.85 18.08 -23.54
CA TYR A 793 -24.02 18.32 -22.10
C TYR A 793 -24.61 19.70 -21.78
N ARG A 794 -24.33 20.75 -22.57
CA ARG A 794 -24.95 22.05 -22.38
C ARG A 794 -26.47 21.97 -22.58
N GLU A 795 -26.93 21.38 -23.71
CA GLU A 795 -28.35 21.21 -24.00
C GLU A 795 -29.05 20.31 -22.94
N LEU A 796 -28.36 19.28 -22.41
CA LEU A 796 -28.92 18.45 -21.35
C LEU A 796 -29.08 19.24 -20.03
N ILE A 797 -28.09 20.02 -19.66
CA ILE A 797 -28.11 20.83 -18.43
C ILE A 797 -29.18 21.91 -18.52
N ASP A 798 -29.39 22.51 -19.71
CA ASP A 798 -30.48 23.50 -19.97
C ASP A 798 -31.87 22.87 -20.14
N GLY A 799 -31.95 21.53 -20.18
CA GLY A 799 -33.21 20.80 -20.33
C GLY A 799 -33.75 20.76 -21.75
N HIS A 800 -32.95 21.09 -22.77
CA HIS A 800 -33.36 21.07 -24.19
C HIS A 800 -33.40 19.65 -24.75
N ILE A 801 -32.60 18.72 -24.18
CA ILE A 801 -32.61 17.29 -24.54
C ILE A 801 -32.68 16.43 -23.28
N ASP A 802 -33.13 15.21 -23.42
CA ASP A 802 -33.14 14.23 -22.35
C ASP A 802 -31.77 13.50 -22.22
N ALA A 803 -31.57 12.81 -21.11
CA ALA A 803 -30.35 12.06 -20.82
C ALA A 803 -30.04 10.99 -21.89
N ARG A 804 -31.05 10.32 -22.44
CA ARG A 804 -30.86 9.29 -23.46
C ARG A 804 -30.34 9.88 -24.76
N THR A 805 -30.85 11.05 -25.16
CA THR A 805 -30.37 11.78 -26.33
C THR A 805 -28.93 12.26 -26.14
N ALA A 806 -28.59 12.79 -24.97
CA ALA A 806 -27.24 13.23 -24.68
C ALA A 806 -26.24 12.06 -24.75
N VAL A 807 -26.55 10.92 -24.12
CA VAL A 807 -25.74 9.69 -24.19
C VAL A 807 -25.58 9.21 -25.64
N LYS A 808 -26.67 9.21 -26.43
CA LYS A 808 -26.63 8.81 -27.83
C LYS A 808 -25.70 9.71 -28.65
N ARG A 809 -25.76 11.04 -28.45
CA ARG A 809 -24.87 11.99 -29.14
C ARG A 809 -23.42 11.79 -28.75
N ALA A 810 -23.13 11.70 -27.45
CA ALA A 810 -21.77 11.42 -26.95
C ALA A 810 -21.25 10.06 -27.46
N SER A 811 -22.08 9.01 -27.46
CA SER A 811 -21.70 7.68 -27.97
C SER A 811 -21.40 7.64 -29.45
N ALA A 812 -21.98 8.56 -30.24
CA ALA A 812 -21.79 8.57 -31.69
C ALA A 812 -20.36 8.92 -32.13
N ILE A 813 -19.60 9.58 -31.27
CA ILE A 813 -18.21 9.98 -31.51
C ILE A 813 -17.21 9.07 -30.80
N GLU A 814 -17.64 8.32 -29.80
CA GLU A 814 -16.78 7.45 -29.00
C GLU A 814 -16.59 6.08 -29.66
N LYS A 815 -15.35 5.69 -29.95
CA LYS A 815 -14.99 4.42 -30.60
C LYS A 815 -15.65 3.18 -29.96
N TYR A 816 -15.77 3.18 -28.64
CA TYR A 816 -16.32 2.07 -27.84
C TYR A 816 -17.64 2.42 -27.17
N GLY A 817 -18.23 3.58 -27.51
CA GLY A 817 -19.43 4.10 -26.88
C GLY A 817 -19.20 4.62 -25.46
N VAL A 818 -20.29 4.98 -24.78
CA VAL A 818 -20.29 5.59 -23.45
C VAL A 818 -20.91 4.62 -22.43
N THR A 819 -20.40 4.65 -21.22
CA THR A 819 -20.87 3.83 -20.08
C THR A 819 -21.36 4.72 -18.93
N SER A 820 -22.24 4.21 -18.07
CA SER A 820 -22.53 4.84 -16.77
C SER A 820 -21.39 4.64 -15.75
N GLY A 821 -20.52 3.68 -16.00
CA GLY A 821 -19.32 3.41 -15.17
C GLY A 821 -19.64 3.29 -13.69
N THR A 822 -18.90 4.00 -12.86
CA THR A 822 -19.04 4.03 -11.39
C THR A 822 -20.39 4.55 -10.91
N LEU A 823 -21.08 5.36 -11.72
CA LEU A 823 -22.38 5.92 -11.37
C LEU A 823 -23.56 4.92 -11.49
N HIS A 824 -23.26 3.68 -11.92
CA HIS A 824 -24.26 2.63 -11.93
C HIS A 824 -24.50 2.11 -10.51
N VAL A 825 -25.75 2.15 -10.05
CA VAL A 825 -26.10 1.58 -8.74
C VAL A 825 -26.12 0.07 -8.86
N VAL A 826 -25.14 -0.58 -8.23
CA VAL A 826 -25.14 -2.04 -8.10
C VAL A 826 -26.15 -2.36 -6.99
N THR A 827 -27.36 -2.80 -7.35
CA THR A 827 -28.26 -3.42 -6.36
C THR A 827 -27.62 -4.71 -5.88
N ALA A 828 -27.28 -4.76 -4.58
CA ALA A 828 -26.67 -5.91 -3.91
C ALA A 828 -27.57 -7.14 -3.96
#